data_bfc8f9615e0eda4a159e35c7bc0834e0
#
_entry.id   bfc8f9615e0eda4a159e35c7bc0834e0
#
_cell.length_a   1.000
_cell.length_b   1.000
_cell.length_c   1.000
_cell.angle_alpha   90.00
_cell.angle_beta   90.00
_cell.angle_gamma   90.00
#
_symmetry.space_group_name_H-M   'P 1'
#
loop_
_entity.id
_entity.type
_entity.pdbx_description
1 polymer ?
#
loop_
_entity_poly.entity_id
_entity_poly.type
_entity_poly.pdbx_seq_one_letter_code
_entity_poly.pdbx_strand_id
1 'polypeptide(L)'
;MAPLLLLPLILGWMLARRVLGLRDPLLAGFLALGLAISLLLLGGNALIRVMETGAALGWTFAAMGVGVVLLWRRPAEPLEPVRLGRWTWAVLVLATLAILAYAQVQQNHTVDDDFFIHAPQQVQMGAGRFPPPNPFIPQLEMHGHYGSDLLIGLLHRASGLNVVTTKRVLTSLLQVVGFWLLFATVRRATDSELQGCLAAILVYFGINVGGRGGVMDTVENYNPLVHEELVLCMALLLGLWRRPTWGSALLTGAVLGGYAVIYETHLALAVLAALATLVVLRPSRKALALTGLALVVAGGLAVTQGGPLTDIFQRVVGGGHPVDGPGLSKALQNQSQRVTIRFPKEQLFQILLEPGEYQRISGVYKTETFLSRFYSPPEGRGYRAVWSPEVLRLHWLPLFLSPLSLAFAVRKRSAPALFMGAFGLFSFLVPALVDFGPVYESEYYRWEVAAGVGLAGALGVAAGWLFEFLLAACPGPAITWQHDLDAVEVGVRPRGFVLAGLLGFVWLATLTSGQYLKNLPKSPPVDGRWLAGFLRSVPLPEFFLQQESLDFEPVDWAAARRLAKLAQPGDGVLSDFRTENSYSIYFSSVLSVTTGALPVGHAMPVDSDPIGTYAFRMNAPALAFWSTLDPRLLRSLPVRWVYERRHPSLRSGAGLKLAFQETGEGGSRRVFRVDLKPLSVGPLVEATSPLQVVEIQAPGDARSQTCHLARVTLENTSSSRFSGRDLALFWVARRAEGAYETPELERVVMPVDLALAPGERTVVELPLVIPPLDGTYHYSFYLGNARASHRLEGPDCTILADAGARVAALRLCEMTLREGLAEAVLKNPSDRPLVLEEGLLASVAFWEGSHYADRLGTNLVSANLALPASGKATLRLPGVLPAIPGRYRMDLLLAPREGRPVLLEGPEVDVR
;
A
#
# COMPACT_ATOMS: atom_id res chain seq x y z
N MET A 1 -8.68 27.99 7.96
CA MET A 1 -7.23 27.73 8.14
C MET A 1 -6.41 27.90 6.88
N ALA A 2 -7.00 27.89 5.69
CA ALA A 2 -6.24 27.96 4.42
C ALA A 2 -5.17 29.09 4.35
N PRO A 3 -5.40 30.35 4.80
CA PRO A 3 -4.35 31.36 4.79
C PRO A 3 -3.13 31.04 5.64
N LEU A 4 -3.29 30.21 6.70
CA LEU A 4 -2.19 29.82 7.57
C LEU A 4 -1.21 28.85 6.90
N LEU A 5 -1.60 28.23 5.78
CA LEU A 5 -0.70 27.40 4.95
C LEU A 5 0.46 28.20 4.34
N LEU A 6 0.42 29.53 4.36
CA LEU A 6 1.56 30.35 3.98
C LEU A 6 2.67 30.36 5.04
N LEU A 7 2.37 30.11 6.32
CA LEU A 7 3.37 30.13 7.40
C LEU A 7 4.49 29.08 7.21
N PRO A 8 4.19 27.81 6.90
CA PRO A 8 5.24 26.84 6.58
C PRO A 8 6.16 27.28 5.45
N LEU A 9 5.60 27.90 4.40
CA LEU A 9 6.37 28.39 3.25
C LEU A 9 7.29 29.56 3.66
N ILE A 10 6.77 30.49 4.43
CA ILE A 10 7.57 31.65 4.93
C ILE A 10 8.67 31.13 5.85
N LEU A 11 8.35 30.19 6.77
CA LEU A 11 9.36 29.61 7.66
C LEU A 11 10.41 28.83 6.88
N GLY A 12 10.02 28.01 5.93
CA GLY A 12 10.92 27.26 5.04
C GLY A 12 11.87 28.19 4.27
N TRP A 13 11.34 29.30 3.72
CA TRP A 13 12.14 30.34 3.08
C TRP A 13 13.15 30.98 4.04
N MET A 14 12.70 31.30 5.23
CA MET A 14 13.60 31.91 6.24
C MET A 14 14.69 30.94 6.69
N LEU A 15 14.37 29.66 6.87
CA LEU A 15 15.36 28.63 7.20
C LEU A 15 16.37 28.47 6.07
N ALA A 16 15.92 28.38 4.83
CA ALA A 16 16.81 28.30 3.66
C ALA A 16 17.75 29.50 3.58
N ARG A 17 17.21 30.71 3.81
CA ARG A 17 17.98 31.98 3.66
C ARG A 17 18.83 32.32 4.88
N ARG A 18 18.32 32.13 6.09
CA ARG A 18 18.92 32.68 7.32
C ARG A 18 19.62 31.66 8.20
N VAL A 19 19.27 30.38 8.05
CA VAL A 19 19.93 29.28 8.77
C VAL A 19 20.96 28.58 7.88
N LEU A 20 20.53 28.21 6.65
CA LEU A 20 21.40 27.54 5.70
C LEU A 20 22.26 28.50 4.87
N GLY A 21 21.93 29.80 4.85
CA GLY A 21 22.69 30.85 4.15
C GLY A 21 22.69 30.66 2.63
N LEU A 22 21.62 30.15 2.05
CA LEU A 22 21.53 29.93 0.61
C LEU A 22 21.38 31.25 -0.13
N ARG A 23 22.22 31.47 -1.13
CA ARG A 23 22.17 32.64 -2.01
C ARG A 23 21.50 32.38 -3.34
N ASP A 24 21.56 31.15 -3.80
CA ASP A 24 20.90 30.72 -5.04
C ASP A 24 19.37 30.71 -4.82
N PRO A 25 18.59 31.54 -5.54
CA PRO A 25 17.16 31.67 -5.32
C PRO A 25 16.36 30.45 -5.75
N LEU A 26 16.83 29.68 -6.75
CA LEU A 26 16.15 28.45 -7.16
C LEU A 26 16.28 27.37 -6.09
N LEU A 27 17.52 27.12 -5.64
CA LEU A 27 17.77 26.15 -4.58
C LEU A 27 17.06 26.59 -3.28
N ALA A 28 17.12 27.88 -2.92
CA ALA A 28 16.47 28.39 -1.72
C ALA A 28 14.92 28.24 -1.80
N GLY A 29 14.33 28.52 -2.97
CA GLY A 29 12.87 28.44 -3.17
C GLY A 29 12.34 27.01 -3.10
N PHE A 30 12.94 26.09 -3.84
CA PHE A 30 12.47 24.70 -3.85
C PHE A 30 12.81 23.96 -2.55
N LEU A 31 13.95 24.26 -1.93
CA LEU A 31 14.26 23.75 -0.60
C LEU A 31 13.33 24.32 0.46
N ALA A 32 12.90 25.56 0.34
CA ALA A 32 11.89 26.16 1.23
C ALA A 32 10.53 25.45 1.15
N LEU A 33 10.12 25.04 -0.07
CA LEU A 33 8.90 24.27 -0.28
C LEU A 33 8.99 22.87 0.37
N GLY A 34 10.10 22.15 0.17
CA GLY A 34 10.34 20.87 0.82
C GLY A 34 10.38 21.00 2.34
N LEU A 35 11.11 21.97 2.87
CA LEU A 35 11.14 22.26 4.31
C LEU A 35 9.75 22.58 4.88
N ALA A 36 8.93 23.32 4.14
CA ALA A 36 7.55 23.63 4.58
C ALA A 36 6.71 22.38 4.77
N ILE A 37 6.83 21.43 3.85
CA ILE A 37 6.14 20.15 3.86
C ILE A 37 6.63 19.28 5.04
N SER A 38 7.95 19.09 5.14
CA SER A 38 8.55 18.29 6.22
C SER A 38 8.28 18.87 7.61
N LEU A 39 8.32 20.20 7.79
CA LEU A 39 8.04 20.82 9.07
C LEU A 39 6.55 20.73 9.44
N LEU A 40 5.64 20.85 8.47
CA LEU A 40 4.22 20.66 8.71
C LEU A 40 3.94 19.22 9.16
N LEU A 41 4.57 18.25 8.50
CA LEU A 41 4.45 16.84 8.87
C LEU A 41 5.02 16.59 10.28
N LEU A 42 6.23 17.05 10.57
CA LEU A 42 6.88 16.87 11.87
C LEU A 42 6.09 17.50 13.01
N GLY A 43 5.67 18.77 12.85
CA GLY A 43 4.89 19.48 13.85
C GLY A 43 3.52 18.84 14.07
N GLY A 44 2.83 18.51 12.97
CA GLY A 44 1.55 17.82 13.02
C GLY A 44 1.65 16.45 13.67
N ASN A 45 2.67 15.64 13.29
CA ASN A 45 2.91 14.31 13.87
C ASN A 45 3.21 14.36 15.38
N ALA A 46 4.00 15.33 15.82
CA ALA A 46 4.32 15.47 17.25
C ALA A 46 3.09 15.79 18.08
N LEU A 47 2.19 16.64 17.58
CA LEU A 47 1.07 17.18 18.35
C LEU A 47 -0.22 16.36 18.23
N ILE A 48 -0.48 15.70 17.10
CA ILE A 48 -1.69 14.89 16.91
C ILE A 48 -1.78 13.69 17.90
N ARG A 49 -0.67 13.30 18.47
CA ARG A 49 -0.60 12.23 19.48
C ARG A 49 -1.16 12.59 20.83
N VAL A 50 -1.21 13.90 21.12
CA VAL A 50 -1.62 14.42 22.44
C VAL A 50 -2.84 15.34 22.37
N MET A 51 -3.29 15.68 21.14
CA MET A 51 -4.44 16.55 20.95
C MET A 51 -5.15 16.29 19.61
N GLU A 52 -6.36 16.78 19.46
CA GLU A 52 -7.12 16.69 18.20
C GLU A 52 -6.39 17.37 17.04
N THR A 53 -6.60 16.86 15.81
CA THR A 53 -5.95 17.37 14.58
C THR A 53 -6.12 18.87 14.38
N GLY A 54 -7.30 19.43 14.67
CA GLY A 54 -7.54 20.88 14.54
C GLY A 54 -6.68 21.71 15.49
N ALA A 55 -6.57 21.29 16.76
CA ALA A 55 -5.71 21.90 17.76
C ALA A 55 -4.22 21.68 17.42
N ALA A 56 -3.83 20.47 17.02
CA ALA A 56 -2.48 20.14 16.60
C ALA A 56 -2.00 21.04 15.45
N LEU A 57 -2.84 21.25 14.43
CA LEU A 57 -2.56 22.20 13.35
C LEU A 57 -2.45 23.64 13.85
N GLY A 58 -3.34 24.09 14.71
CA GLY A 58 -3.30 25.43 15.30
C GLY A 58 -1.98 25.69 16.03
N TRP A 59 -1.56 24.78 16.88
CA TRP A 59 -0.29 24.87 17.60
C TRP A 59 0.93 24.72 16.69
N THR A 60 0.87 23.85 15.67
CA THR A 60 1.92 23.75 14.65
C THR A 60 2.12 25.09 13.94
N PHE A 61 1.04 25.72 13.47
CA PHE A 61 1.11 27.05 12.84
C PHE A 61 1.59 28.14 13.83
N ALA A 62 1.15 28.10 15.08
CA ALA A 62 1.63 29.04 16.09
C ALA A 62 3.15 28.90 16.32
N ALA A 63 3.66 27.69 16.48
CA ALA A 63 5.09 27.41 16.59
C ALA A 63 5.87 27.88 15.36
N MET A 64 5.34 27.66 14.16
CA MET A 64 5.94 28.17 12.92
C MET A 64 5.94 29.69 12.88
N GLY A 65 4.86 30.36 13.32
CA GLY A 65 4.78 31.80 13.44
C GLY A 65 5.85 32.35 14.38
N VAL A 66 6.05 31.75 15.55
CA VAL A 66 7.15 32.08 16.47
C VAL A 66 8.50 31.90 15.78
N GLY A 67 8.70 30.78 15.07
CA GLY A 67 9.91 30.53 14.28
C GLY A 67 10.18 31.63 13.25
N VAL A 68 9.15 32.09 12.54
CA VAL A 68 9.24 33.22 11.59
C VAL A 68 9.68 34.50 12.30
N VAL A 69 9.07 34.86 13.44
CA VAL A 69 9.43 36.06 14.21
C VAL A 69 10.88 36.00 14.72
N LEU A 70 11.28 34.85 15.27
CA LEU A 70 12.66 34.65 15.74
C LEU A 70 13.69 34.77 14.62
N LEU A 71 13.40 34.21 13.46
CA LEU A 71 14.30 34.28 12.32
C LEU A 71 14.24 35.65 11.62
N TRP A 72 13.18 36.44 11.76
CA TRP A 72 13.02 37.73 11.11
C TRP A 72 14.17 38.68 11.44
N ARG A 73 14.71 38.63 12.64
CA ARG A 73 15.79 39.48 13.12
C ARG A 73 17.18 39.05 12.63
N ARG A 74 17.32 37.83 12.07
CA ARG A 74 18.62 37.37 11.57
C ARG A 74 18.89 37.94 10.18
N PRO A 75 20.11 38.45 9.91
CA PRO A 75 20.46 38.93 8.58
C PRO A 75 20.41 37.77 7.55
N ALA A 76 19.96 38.07 6.36
CA ALA A 76 20.06 37.18 5.21
C ALA A 76 21.09 37.69 4.23
N GLU A 77 21.91 36.79 3.70
CA GLU A 77 22.86 37.20 2.65
C GLU A 77 22.08 37.59 1.38
N PRO A 78 22.58 38.53 0.53
CA PRO A 78 21.91 38.92 -0.70
C PRO A 78 21.73 37.73 -1.64
N LEU A 79 20.64 37.74 -2.44
CA LEU A 79 20.41 36.73 -3.46
C LEU A 79 21.34 36.93 -4.65
N GLU A 80 21.89 35.85 -5.15
CA GLU A 80 22.59 35.83 -6.44
C GLU A 80 21.56 35.89 -7.57
N PRO A 81 21.83 36.58 -8.69
CA PRO A 81 20.91 36.54 -9.82
C PRO A 81 20.84 35.15 -10.44
N VAL A 82 19.64 34.70 -10.77
CA VAL A 82 19.46 33.43 -11.50
C VAL A 82 19.99 33.58 -12.92
N ARG A 83 21.07 32.89 -13.21
CA ARG A 83 21.63 32.85 -14.56
C ARG A 83 21.48 31.42 -15.08
N LEU A 84 20.45 31.19 -15.87
CA LEU A 84 20.24 29.94 -16.60
C LEU A 84 20.22 30.22 -18.09
N GLY A 85 20.79 29.30 -18.84
CA GLY A 85 20.72 29.34 -20.29
C GLY A 85 19.24 29.22 -20.77
N ARG A 86 18.91 29.92 -21.89
CA ARG A 86 17.55 29.90 -22.45
C ARG A 86 17.05 28.46 -22.73
N TRP A 87 17.94 27.58 -23.13
CA TRP A 87 17.59 26.17 -23.41
C TRP A 87 17.36 25.39 -22.13
N THR A 88 18.12 25.66 -21.07
CA THR A 88 17.90 25.09 -19.75
C THR A 88 16.51 25.47 -19.24
N TRP A 89 16.12 26.74 -19.34
CA TRP A 89 14.77 27.18 -18.98
C TRP A 89 13.70 26.46 -19.81
N ALA A 90 13.86 26.36 -21.13
CA ALA A 90 12.92 25.68 -21.99
C ALA A 90 12.74 24.20 -21.57
N VAL A 91 13.83 23.48 -21.36
CA VAL A 91 13.80 22.07 -20.93
C VAL A 91 13.12 21.92 -19.59
N LEU A 92 13.47 22.75 -18.60
CA LEU A 92 12.87 22.65 -17.26
C LEU A 92 11.37 22.97 -17.25
N VAL A 93 10.95 23.99 -18.01
CA VAL A 93 9.52 24.34 -18.14
C VAL A 93 8.76 23.21 -18.85
N LEU A 94 9.28 22.69 -19.96
CA LEU A 94 8.64 21.58 -20.66
C LEU A 94 8.55 20.33 -19.78
N ALA A 95 9.60 19.99 -19.06
CA ALA A 95 9.59 18.89 -18.11
C ALA A 95 8.55 19.11 -17.00
N THR A 96 8.47 20.33 -16.46
CA THR A 96 7.46 20.68 -15.44
C THR A 96 6.04 20.51 -15.98
N LEU A 97 5.77 20.99 -17.20
CA LEU A 97 4.47 20.85 -17.85
C LEU A 97 4.14 19.36 -18.08
N ALA A 98 5.12 18.57 -18.51
CA ALA A 98 4.97 17.12 -18.67
C ALA A 98 4.67 16.42 -17.33
N ILE A 99 5.39 16.77 -16.26
CA ILE A 99 5.14 16.25 -14.91
C ILE A 99 3.69 16.55 -14.48
N LEU A 100 3.26 17.81 -14.59
CA LEU A 100 1.91 18.21 -14.20
C LEU A 100 0.83 17.53 -15.02
N ALA A 101 1.01 17.46 -16.34
CA ALA A 101 0.07 16.80 -17.24
C ALA A 101 -0.06 15.31 -16.90
N TYR A 102 1.08 14.63 -16.75
CA TYR A 102 1.11 13.20 -16.48
C TYR A 102 0.56 12.86 -15.09
N ALA A 103 0.92 13.62 -14.07
CA ALA A 103 0.39 13.43 -12.71
C ALA A 103 -1.14 13.57 -12.67
N GLN A 104 -1.71 14.49 -13.43
CA GLN A 104 -3.16 14.61 -13.54
C GLN A 104 -3.81 13.40 -14.21
N VAL A 105 -3.19 12.91 -15.28
CA VAL A 105 -3.67 11.74 -16.01
C VAL A 105 -3.70 10.53 -15.11
N GLN A 106 -2.60 10.21 -14.47
CA GLN A 106 -2.51 9.05 -13.58
C GLN A 106 -3.48 9.11 -12.41
N GLN A 107 -3.57 10.24 -11.74
CA GLN A 107 -4.44 10.38 -10.58
C GLN A 107 -5.93 10.34 -10.90
N ASN A 108 -6.31 10.59 -12.13
CA ASN A 108 -7.69 10.44 -12.57
C ASN A 108 -8.04 9.00 -12.98
N HIS A 109 -7.04 8.15 -13.22
CA HIS A 109 -7.25 6.78 -13.74
C HIS A 109 -6.82 5.67 -12.81
N THR A 110 -6.04 5.93 -11.78
CA THR A 110 -5.60 4.91 -10.82
C THR A 110 -6.35 5.02 -9.50
N VAL A 111 -7.47 4.32 -9.44
CA VAL A 111 -7.99 3.84 -8.16
C VAL A 111 -7.40 2.44 -8.00
N ASP A 112 -6.24 2.36 -7.40
CA ASP A 112 -5.58 1.11 -7.05
C ASP A 112 -6.00 0.64 -5.65
N ASP A 113 -5.60 -0.56 -5.27
CA ASP A 113 -5.88 -1.12 -3.95
C ASP A 113 -5.38 -0.22 -2.82
N ASP A 114 -4.25 0.45 -3.04
CA ASP A 114 -3.63 1.37 -2.10
C ASP A 114 -4.51 2.61 -1.85
N PHE A 115 -5.24 3.10 -2.85
CA PHE A 115 -6.17 4.20 -2.64
C PHE A 115 -7.27 3.84 -1.63
N PHE A 116 -7.82 2.64 -1.72
CA PHE A 116 -8.88 2.18 -0.84
C PHE A 116 -8.44 1.93 0.59
N ILE A 117 -7.15 1.69 0.80
CA ILE A 117 -6.55 1.58 2.13
C ILE A 117 -6.24 2.97 2.68
N HIS A 118 -5.55 3.78 1.91
CA HIS A 118 -4.99 5.05 2.37
C HIS A 118 -6.01 6.19 2.47
N ALA A 119 -6.97 6.30 1.54
CA ALA A 119 -7.93 7.39 1.58
C ALA A 119 -8.83 7.39 2.84
N PRO A 120 -9.38 6.27 3.32
CA PRO A 120 -10.04 6.21 4.61
C PRO A 120 -9.16 6.62 5.79
N GLN A 121 -7.89 6.21 5.81
CA GLN A 121 -6.94 6.60 6.87
C GLN A 121 -6.69 8.11 6.87
N GLN A 122 -6.48 8.71 5.71
CA GLN A 122 -6.30 10.16 5.54
C GLN A 122 -7.49 10.93 6.09
N VAL A 123 -8.72 10.46 5.84
CA VAL A 123 -9.94 11.06 6.38
C VAL A 123 -9.99 10.92 7.91
N GLN A 124 -9.66 9.74 8.45
CA GLN A 124 -9.66 9.50 9.90
C GLN A 124 -8.62 10.37 10.62
N MET A 125 -7.40 10.46 10.08
CA MET A 125 -6.36 11.36 10.64
C MET A 125 -6.79 12.83 10.56
N GLY A 126 -7.40 13.27 9.46
CA GLY A 126 -7.95 14.60 9.31
C GLY A 126 -9.07 14.91 10.31
N ALA A 127 -9.84 13.90 10.70
CA ALA A 127 -10.90 13.99 11.70
C ALA A 127 -10.40 13.94 13.16
N GLY A 128 -9.11 13.70 13.42
CA GLY A 128 -8.52 13.70 14.77
C GLY A 128 -8.30 12.33 15.37
N ARG A 129 -8.41 11.27 14.59
CA ARG A 129 -8.15 9.91 15.04
C ARG A 129 -6.70 9.52 14.74
N PHE A 130 -5.94 9.39 15.80
CA PHE A 130 -4.55 8.98 15.73
C PHE A 130 -4.15 8.16 16.99
N PRO A 131 -3.51 6.99 16.86
CA PRO A 131 -3.21 6.26 15.61
C PRO A 131 -4.47 6.00 14.79
N PRO A 132 -4.37 5.98 13.43
CA PRO A 132 -5.55 5.72 12.62
C PRO A 132 -5.98 4.28 12.78
N PRO A 133 -7.29 4.01 12.87
CA PRO A 133 -7.78 2.65 12.83
C PRO A 133 -7.51 2.03 11.45
N ASN A 134 -7.29 0.73 11.42
CA ASN A 134 -7.24 0.00 10.17
C ASN A 134 -8.60 0.13 9.45
N PRO A 135 -8.65 0.57 8.19
CA PRO A 135 -9.91 0.85 7.50
C PRO A 135 -10.77 -0.41 7.27
N PHE A 136 -10.18 -1.59 7.34
CA PHE A 136 -10.88 -2.88 7.17
C PHE A 136 -11.13 -3.58 8.49
N ILE A 137 -10.36 -3.26 9.50
CA ILE A 137 -10.39 -3.87 10.83
C ILE A 137 -10.31 -2.74 11.87
N PRO A 138 -11.42 -2.00 12.08
CA PRO A 138 -11.41 -0.81 12.92
C PRO A 138 -11.00 -1.03 14.38
N GLN A 139 -10.95 -2.28 14.81
CA GLN A 139 -10.49 -2.68 16.15
C GLN A 139 -8.96 -2.69 16.28
N LEU A 140 -8.26 -2.60 15.15
CA LEU A 140 -6.81 -2.51 15.10
C LEU A 140 -6.36 -1.11 14.75
N GLU A 141 -5.27 -0.71 15.37
CA GLU A 141 -4.54 0.47 14.95
C GLU A 141 -3.60 0.14 13.79
N MET A 142 -3.44 1.08 12.88
CA MET A 142 -2.45 0.96 11.82
C MET A 142 -1.07 1.29 12.37
N HIS A 143 -0.18 0.32 12.24
CA HIS A 143 1.24 0.47 12.51
C HIS A 143 1.99 0.37 11.19
N GLY A 144 2.54 1.47 10.72
CA GLY A 144 3.24 1.52 9.44
C GLY A 144 3.80 2.91 9.15
N HIS A 145 4.23 3.11 7.93
CA HIS A 145 4.70 4.40 7.44
C HIS A 145 3.48 5.26 7.01
N TYR A 146 2.97 6.02 7.94
CA TYR A 146 1.76 6.82 7.76
C TYR A 146 2.03 8.30 7.41
N GLY A 147 3.28 8.71 7.23
CA GLY A 147 3.63 10.13 7.08
C GLY A 147 2.94 10.82 5.91
N SER A 148 2.81 10.13 4.77
CA SER A 148 2.10 10.68 3.61
C SER A 148 0.59 10.84 3.90
N ASP A 149 -0.01 9.85 4.54
CA ASP A 149 -1.43 9.87 4.88
C ASP A 149 -1.75 10.95 5.90
N LEU A 150 -0.88 11.09 6.91
CA LEU A 150 -0.98 12.15 7.90
C LEU A 150 -0.89 13.53 7.23
N LEU A 151 0.08 13.74 6.34
CA LEU A 151 0.24 15.01 5.64
C LEU A 151 -1.00 15.36 4.81
N ILE A 152 -1.56 14.39 4.07
CA ILE A 152 -2.79 14.58 3.30
C ILE A 152 -3.96 14.88 4.23
N GLY A 153 -4.10 14.15 5.35
CA GLY A 153 -5.14 14.39 6.36
C GLY A 153 -5.05 15.79 6.98
N LEU A 154 -3.84 16.25 7.32
CA LEU A 154 -3.59 17.59 7.84
C LEU A 154 -3.97 18.68 6.81
N LEU A 155 -3.54 18.48 5.55
CA LEU A 155 -3.84 19.43 4.47
C LEU A 155 -5.33 19.43 4.09
N HIS A 156 -5.97 18.27 4.05
CA HIS A 156 -7.41 18.13 3.89
C HIS A 156 -8.16 18.94 4.96
N ARG A 157 -7.78 18.78 6.22
CA ARG A 157 -8.38 19.51 7.35
C ARG A 157 -8.11 21.02 7.28
N ALA A 158 -6.91 21.43 6.90
CA ALA A 158 -6.51 22.85 6.83
C ALA A 158 -7.12 23.58 5.65
N SER A 159 -7.19 22.96 4.48
CA SER A 159 -7.68 23.57 3.23
C SER A 159 -9.20 23.54 3.09
N GLY A 160 -9.85 22.50 3.65
CA GLY A 160 -11.26 22.21 3.42
C GLY A 160 -11.55 21.52 2.07
N LEU A 161 -10.50 21.20 1.29
CA LEU A 161 -10.63 20.41 0.08
C LEU A 161 -10.91 18.95 0.46
N ASN A 162 -11.62 18.18 -0.37
CA ASN A 162 -11.78 16.77 -0.13
C ASN A 162 -10.42 16.02 -0.26
N VAL A 163 -10.32 14.84 0.36
CA VAL A 163 -9.07 14.10 0.45
C VAL A 163 -8.48 13.75 -0.91
N VAL A 164 -9.31 13.41 -1.90
CA VAL A 164 -8.90 13.07 -3.27
C VAL A 164 -8.24 14.26 -3.96
N THR A 165 -8.91 15.43 -3.89
CA THR A 165 -8.38 16.67 -4.45
C THR A 165 -7.08 17.07 -3.74
N THR A 166 -7.04 16.96 -2.41
CA THR A 166 -5.85 17.26 -1.61
C THR A 166 -4.67 16.37 -2.02
N LYS A 167 -4.89 15.07 -2.12
CA LYS A 167 -3.87 14.10 -2.58
C LYS A 167 -3.37 14.50 -3.97
N ARG A 168 -4.27 14.73 -4.92
CA ARG A 168 -3.92 15.08 -6.30
C ARG A 168 -3.07 16.34 -6.41
N VAL A 169 -3.46 17.40 -5.71
CA VAL A 169 -2.70 18.66 -5.73
C VAL A 169 -1.35 18.48 -5.07
N LEU A 170 -1.30 17.84 -3.90
CA LEU A 170 -0.07 17.62 -3.17
C LEU A 170 0.92 16.75 -3.96
N THR A 171 0.49 15.61 -4.48
CA THR A 171 1.39 14.69 -5.20
C THR A 171 1.99 15.32 -6.45
N SER A 172 1.19 16.10 -7.19
CA SER A 172 1.71 16.85 -8.35
C SER A 172 2.71 17.92 -7.94
N LEU A 173 2.43 18.63 -6.83
CA LEU A 173 3.36 19.64 -6.28
C LEU A 173 4.66 19.00 -5.83
N LEU A 174 4.60 17.88 -5.09
CA LEU A 174 5.79 17.16 -4.61
C LEU A 174 6.69 16.72 -5.75
N GLN A 175 6.12 16.22 -6.86
CA GLN A 175 6.91 15.84 -8.02
C GLN A 175 7.62 17.04 -8.66
N VAL A 176 6.93 18.17 -8.83
CA VAL A 176 7.55 19.39 -9.35
C VAL A 176 8.64 19.88 -8.40
N VAL A 177 8.37 19.93 -7.10
CA VAL A 177 9.34 20.35 -6.08
C VAL A 177 10.57 19.46 -6.10
N GLY A 178 10.40 18.14 -6.06
CA GLY A 178 11.50 17.19 -6.09
C GLY A 178 12.33 17.29 -7.38
N PHE A 179 11.69 17.44 -8.54
CA PHE A 179 12.38 17.64 -9.82
C PHE A 179 13.28 18.89 -9.81
N TRP A 180 12.73 20.04 -9.45
CA TRP A 180 13.47 21.29 -9.40
C TRP A 180 14.52 21.31 -8.28
N LEU A 181 14.21 20.73 -7.13
CA LEU A 181 15.16 20.63 -6.02
C LEU A 181 16.36 19.77 -6.40
N LEU A 182 16.14 18.64 -7.11
CA LEU A 182 17.20 17.79 -7.62
C LEU A 182 18.06 18.56 -8.63
N PHE A 183 17.43 19.21 -9.62
CA PHE A 183 18.13 20.06 -10.57
C PHE A 183 18.99 21.12 -9.86
N ALA A 184 18.38 21.90 -8.97
CA ALA A 184 19.06 23.02 -8.30
C ALA A 184 20.21 22.54 -7.39
N THR A 185 19.99 21.41 -6.70
CA THR A 185 21.00 20.80 -5.81
C THR A 185 22.20 20.30 -6.59
N VAL A 186 21.98 19.54 -7.67
CA VAL A 186 23.07 19.04 -8.52
C VAL A 186 23.79 20.19 -9.21
N ARG A 187 23.05 21.12 -9.84
CA ARG A 187 23.61 22.30 -10.47
C ARG A 187 24.51 23.07 -9.51
N ARG A 188 24.04 23.35 -8.29
CA ARG A 188 24.82 24.10 -7.28
C ARG A 188 26.00 23.27 -6.77
N ALA A 189 25.88 21.96 -6.73
CA ALA A 189 26.93 21.07 -6.25
C ALA A 189 28.06 20.89 -7.26
N THR A 190 27.75 20.90 -8.56
CA THR A 190 28.70 20.64 -9.66
C THR A 190 29.06 21.86 -10.48
N ASP A 191 28.39 22.97 -10.24
CA ASP A 191 28.48 24.23 -11.01
C ASP A 191 28.11 24.05 -12.50
N SER A 192 27.20 23.11 -12.78
CA SER A 192 26.83 22.68 -14.13
C SER A 192 25.32 22.57 -14.29
N GLU A 193 24.79 23.35 -15.25
CA GLU A 193 23.37 23.23 -15.63
C GLU A 193 23.06 21.90 -16.32
N LEU A 194 23.96 21.39 -17.16
CA LEU A 194 23.76 20.16 -17.90
C LEU A 194 23.71 18.93 -16.97
N GLN A 195 24.62 18.88 -15.99
CA GLN A 195 24.61 17.81 -14.99
C GLN A 195 23.31 17.85 -14.17
N GLY A 196 22.86 19.04 -13.77
CA GLY A 196 21.59 19.23 -13.08
C GLY A 196 20.39 18.77 -13.92
N CYS A 197 20.31 19.20 -15.18
CA CYS A 197 19.24 18.80 -16.11
C CYS A 197 19.21 17.30 -16.33
N LEU A 198 20.35 16.69 -16.66
CA LEU A 198 20.38 15.25 -16.93
C LEU A 198 20.07 14.41 -15.68
N ALA A 199 20.56 14.82 -14.51
CA ALA A 199 20.20 14.13 -13.27
C ALA A 199 18.68 14.16 -13.03
N ALA A 200 18.05 15.33 -13.15
CA ALA A 200 16.61 15.47 -12.94
C ALA A 200 15.79 14.74 -14.03
N ILE A 201 16.16 14.89 -15.31
CA ILE A 201 15.47 14.22 -16.41
C ILE A 201 15.57 12.70 -16.30
N LEU A 202 16.76 12.15 -16.02
CA LEU A 202 16.94 10.70 -15.93
C LEU A 202 16.21 10.12 -14.73
N VAL A 203 16.17 10.79 -13.59
CA VAL A 203 15.42 10.33 -12.42
C VAL A 203 13.92 10.33 -12.69
N TYR A 204 13.40 11.38 -13.32
CA TYR A 204 11.96 11.53 -13.50
C TYR A 204 11.41 10.82 -14.74
N PHE A 205 12.16 10.80 -15.84
CA PHE A 205 11.67 10.29 -17.14
C PHE A 205 12.51 9.14 -17.71
N GLY A 206 13.72 8.93 -17.22
CA GLY A 206 14.72 8.09 -17.89
C GLY A 206 14.80 6.66 -17.35
N ILE A 207 13.96 6.24 -16.41
CA ILE A 207 14.15 4.96 -15.76
C ILE A 207 12.86 4.22 -15.63
N ASN A 208 12.98 2.97 -16.02
CA ASN A 208 12.00 1.97 -15.76
C ASN A 208 12.64 0.87 -14.93
N VAL A 209 12.21 0.72 -13.68
CA VAL A 209 12.63 -0.36 -12.81
C VAL A 209 11.40 -1.20 -12.50
N GLY A 210 11.48 -2.50 -12.72
CA GLY A 210 10.35 -3.40 -12.48
C GLY A 210 9.12 -3.21 -13.40
N GLY A 211 9.30 -2.64 -14.59
CA GLY A 211 8.20 -2.41 -15.54
C GLY A 211 7.41 -1.13 -15.27
N ARG A 212 7.79 -0.33 -14.29
CA ARG A 212 7.21 0.98 -13.97
C ARG A 212 8.17 2.09 -14.39
N GLY A 213 7.66 3.14 -15.05
CA GLY A 213 8.51 4.24 -15.54
C GLY A 213 8.90 5.20 -14.45
N GLY A 214 10.17 5.32 -14.09
CA GLY A 214 10.76 6.32 -13.21
C GLY A 214 9.89 6.86 -12.07
N VAL A 215 10.27 8.02 -11.54
CA VAL A 215 9.48 8.73 -10.52
C VAL A 215 8.10 9.14 -11.04
N MET A 216 7.96 9.35 -12.35
CA MET A 216 6.68 9.73 -12.97
C MET A 216 5.62 8.64 -12.91
N ASP A 217 6.00 7.36 -13.02
CA ASP A 217 5.05 6.24 -12.96
C ASP A 217 4.73 5.80 -11.52
N THR A 218 5.43 6.34 -10.54
CA THR A 218 5.23 6.04 -9.13
C THR A 218 4.44 7.13 -8.41
N VAL A 219 3.45 7.72 -9.06
CA VAL A 219 2.56 8.76 -8.49
C VAL A 219 1.62 8.19 -7.41
N GLU A 220 1.64 6.86 -7.25
CA GLU A 220 0.83 6.16 -6.28
C GLU A 220 1.21 6.57 -4.85
N ASN A 221 0.21 6.91 -4.06
CA ASN A 221 0.25 7.10 -2.62
C ASN A 221 1.37 7.99 -2.05
N TYR A 222 2.37 7.37 -1.42
CA TYR A 222 3.45 8.05 -0.67
C TYR A 222 4.69 8.28 -1.52
N ASN A 223 4.84 7.66 -2.67
CA ASN A 223 6.07 7.72 -3.48
C ASN A 223 6.52 9.16 -3.82
N PRO A 224 5.63 10.10 -4.22
CA PRO A 224 6.06 11.46 -4.47
C PRO A 224 6.71 12.14 -3.27
N LEU A 225 6.18 11.93 -2.05
CA LEU A 225 6.76 12.46 -0.82
C LEU A 225 8.08 11.76 -0.48
N VAL A 226 8.16 10.44 -0.66
CA VAL A 226 9.39 9.67 -0.43
C VAL A 226 10.55 10.17 -1.29
N HIS A 227 10.30 10.44 -2.57
CA HIS A 227 11.34 10.91 -3.50
C HIS A 227 11.71 12.38 -3.26
N GLU A 228 10.74 13.22 -2.99
CA GLU A 228 11.00 14.63 -2.65
C GLU A 228 11.83 14.73 -1.38
N GLU A 229 11.48 13.99 -0.33
CA GLU A 229 12.20 13.99 0.94
C GLU A 229 13.62 13.43 0.82
N LEU A 230 13.85 12.41 -0.04
CA LEU A 230 15.20 11.92 -0.35
C LEU A 230 16.08 13.05 -0.91
N VAL A 231 15.55 13.80 -1.88
CA VAL A 231 16.28 14.91 -2.51
C VAL A 231 16.49 16.04 -1.52
N LEU A 232 15.52 16.34 -0.66
CA LEU A 232 15.63 17.31 0.43
C LEU A 232 16.72 16.92 1.43
N CYS A 233 16.75 15.67 1.87
CA CYS A 233 17.80 15.12 2.74
C CYS A 233 19.18 15.24 2.10
N MET A 234 19.30 14.88 0.82
CA MET A 234 20.55 15.07 0.07
C MET A 234 20.99 16.55 0.05
N ALA A 235 20.08 17.46 -0.30
CA ALA A 235 20.38 18.88 -0.37
C ALA A 235 20.87 19.44 0.98
N LEU A 236 20.22 19.06 2.07
CA LEU A 236 20.58 19.45 3.43
C LEU A 236 21.93 18.87 3.86
N LEU A 237 22.22 17.60 3.60
CA LEU A 237 23.50 16.96 3.88
C LEU A 237 24.64 17.63 3.10
N LEU A 238 24.46 17.88 1.80
CA LEU A 238 25.45 18.58 0.97
C LEU A 238 25.68 20.02 1.46
N GLY A 239 24.62 20.70 1.89
CA GLY A 239 24.68 22.02 2.52
C GLY A 239 25.47 21.97 3.83
N LEU A 240 25.21 21.02 4.70
CA LEU A 240 25.91 20.79 5.98
C LEU A 240 27.40 20.50 5.76
N TRP A 241 27.77 19.68 4.79
CA TRP A 241 29.18 19.38 4.51
C TRP A 241 29.97 20.58 3.95
N ARG A 242 29.32 21.47 3.22
CA ARG A 242 29.93 22.70 2.69
C ARG A 242 30.05 23.81 3.73
N ARG A 243 28.98 24.01 4.54
CA ARG A 243 28.88 25.05 5.58
C ARG A 243 28.41 24.44 6.89
N PRO A 244 29.33 23.82 7.65
CA PRO A 244 28.99 23.12 8.88
C PRO A 244 28.63 24.10 10.00
N THR A 245 27.31 24.22 10.29
CA THR A 245 26.74 25.01 11.40
C THR A 245 25.83 24.15 12.26
N TRP A 246 25.65 24.50 13.53
CA TRP A 246 24.72 23.81 14.45
C TRP A 246 23.29 23.84 13.92
N GLY A 247 22.84 25.00 13.41
CA GLY A 247 21.50 25.16 12.86
C GLY A 247 21.25 24.24 11.66
N SER A 248 22.23 24.12 10.74
CA SER A 248 22.11 23.20 9.61
C SER A 248 22.10 21.73 10.05
N ALA A 249 22.90 21.37 11.09
CA ALA A 249 22.93 20.01 11.61
C ALA A 249 21.60 19.60 12.27
N LEU A 250 21.05 20.48 13.11
CA LEU A 250 19.76 20.24 13.77
C LEU A 250 18.62 20.15 12.75
N LEU A 251 18.60 21.04 11.75
CA LEU A 251 17.60 21.02 10.68
C LEU A 251 17.69 19.74 9.82
N THR A 252 18.93 19.37 9.44
CA THR A 252 19.19 18.14 8.69
C THR A 252 18.74 16.91 9.50
N GLY A 253 19.07 16.86 10.79
CA GLY A 253 18.67 15.78 11.68
C GLY A 253 17.15 15.69 11.87
N ALA A 254 16.46 16.83 11.97
CA ALA A 254 15.02 16.88 12.09
C ALA A 254 14.32 16.33 10.82
N VAL A 255 14.75 16.76 9.64
CA VAL A 255 14.20 16.29 8.36
C VAL A 255 14.51 14.81 8.13
N LEU A 256 15.76 14.37 8.33
CA LEU A 256 16.11 12.94 8.28
C LEU A 256 15.28 12.12 9.27
N GLY A 257 15.07 12.62 10.50
CA GLY A 257 14.22 11.93 11.47
C GLY A 257 12.77 11.84 11.02
N GLY A 258 12.23 12.93 10.42
CA GLY A 258 10.89 12.96 9.82
C GLY A 258 10.70 11.93 8.70
N TYR A 259 11.76 11.64 7.97
CA TYR A 259 11.74 10.64 6.90
C TYR A 259 11.37 9.23 7.43
N ALA A 260 11.64 8.93 8.70
CA ALA A 260 11.30 7.64 9.31
C ALA A 260 9.80 7.31 9.31
N VAL A 261 8.93 8.31 9.45
CA VAL A 261 7.47 8.09 9.40
C VAL A 261 6.92 8.13 7.99
N ILE A 262 7.69 8.67 7.04
CA ILE A 262 7.35 8.66 5.61
C ILE A 262 7.73 7.30 5.02
N TYR A 263 9.00 6.88 5.22
CA TYR A 263 9.47 5.59 4.76
C TYR A 263 10.80 5.18 5.44
N GLU A 264 10.72 4.29 6.40
CA GLU A 264 11.86 3.89 7.26
C GLU A 264 13.01 3.25 6.51
N THR A 265 12.72 2.47 5.46
CA THR A 265 13.76 1.80 4.68
C THR A 265 14.62 2.80 3.90
N HIS A 266 13.97 3.84 3.35
CA HIS A 266 14.68 4.89 2.63
C HIS A 266 15.50 5.77 3.56
N LEU A 267 15.05 6.01 4.80
CA LEU A 267 15.89 6.65 5.81
C LEU A 267 17.19 5.85 6.04
N ALA A 268 17.07 4.53 6.26
CA ALA A 268 18.24 3.68 6.47
C ALA A 268 19.19 3.73 5.27
N LEU A 269 18.67 3.66 4.05
CA LEU A 269 19.45 3.77 2.81
C LEU A 269 20.10 5.14 2.65
N ALA A 270 19.39 6.23 2.96
CA ALA A 270 19.92 7.58 2.91
C ALA A 270 21.06 7.78 3.92
N VAL A 271 20.94 7.20 5.12
CA VAL A 271 22.03 7.21 6.12
C VAL A 271 23.25 6.42 5.62
N LEU A 272 23.06 5.22 5.06
CA LEU A 272 24.14 4.43 4.48
C LEU A 272 24.81 5.17 3.32
N ALA A 273 24.02 5.80 2.46
CA ALA A 273 24.54 6.61 1.34
C ALA A 273 25.35 7.83 1.85
N ALA A 274 24.86 8.51 2.89
CA ALA A 274 25.57 9.61 3.52
C ALA A 274 26.92 9.16 4.10
N LEU A 275 26.95 8.04 4.84
CA LEU A 275 28.16 7.48 5.42
C LEU A 275 29.17 7.07 4.33
N ALA A 276 28.73 6.37 3.28
CA ALA A 276 29.58 6.01 2.16
C ALA A 276 30.15 7.25 1.44
N THR A 277 29.33 8.27 1.25
CA THR A 277 29.75 9.54 0.66
C THR A 277 30.81 10.24 1.51
N LEU A 278 30.65 10.26 2.84
CA LEU A 278 31.62 10.85 3.78
C LEU A 278 32.97 10.14 3.72
N VAL A 279 32.99 8.81 3.59
CA VAL A 279 34.25 8.04 3.47
C VAL A 279 35.05 8.48 2.25
N VAL A 280 34.39 8.75 1.11
CA VAL A 280 35.06 9.17 -0.13
C VAL A 280 35.43 10.66 -0.10
N LEU A 281 34.51 11.52 0.35
CA LEU A 281 34.73 12.97 0.34
C LEU A 281 35.75 13.44 1.39
N ARG A 282 35.78 12.78 2.55
CA ARG A 282 36.62 13.13 3.70
C ARG A 282 36.49 14.62 4.07
N PRO A 283 35.29 15.09 4.45
CA PRO A 283 35.07 16.49 4.76
C PRO A 283 35.81 16.87 6.06
N SER A 284 35.72 18.16 6.45
CA SER A 284 36.36 18.64 7.67
C SER A 284 35.86 17.91 8.93
N ARG A 285 36.71 17.84 9.97
CA ARG A 285 36.33 17.23 11.27
C ARG A 285 35.06 17.85 11.85
N LYS A 286 34.88 19.18 11.66
CA LYS A 286 33.67 19.87 12.08
C LYS A 286 32.42 19.36 11.34
N ALA A 287 32.54 19.18 10.03
CA ALA A 287 31.43 18.64 9.23
C ALA A 287 31.07 17.18 9.64
N LEU A 288 32.08 16.36 9.92
CA LEU A 288 31.89 15.00 10.44
C LEU A 288 31.17 15.00 11.80
N ALA A 289 31.62 15.81 12.74
CA ALA A 289 31.02 15.92 14.08
C ALA A 289 29.55 16.39 14.01
N LEU A 290 29.27 17.41 13.15
CA LEU A 290 27.93 17.94 12.98
C LEU A 290 27.01 16.97 12.17
N THR A 291 27.58 16.16 11.29
CA THR A 291 26.81 15.07 10.66
C THR A 291 26.48 13.99 11.70
N GLY A 292 27.44 13.66 12.58
CA GLY A 292 27.16 12.77 13.74
C GLY A 292 26.00 13.30 14.60
N LEU A 293 26.01 14.61 14.91
CA LEU A 293 24.89 15.24 15.62
C LEU A 293 23.56 15.11 14.86
N ALA A 294 23.58 15.39 13.55
CA ALA A 294 22.37 15.25 12.71
C ALA A 294 21.84 13.83 12.74
N LEU A 295 22.71 12.81 12.67
CA LEU A 295 22.32 11.40 12.77
C LEU A 295 21.78 11.02 14.15
N VAL A 296 22.34 11.58 15.23
CA VAL A 296 21.83 11.39 16.61
C VAL A 296 20.42 11.99 16.73
N VAL A 297 20.21 13.20 16.24
CA VAL A 297 18.88 13.85 16.23
C VAL A 297 17.90 13.04 15.38
N ALA A 298 18.31 12.61 14.19
CA ALA A 298 17.49 11.79 13.32
C ALA A 298 17.11 10.45 13.98
N GLY A 299 18.08 9.75 14.57
CA GLY A 299 17.84 8.50 15.29
C GLY A 299 16.91 8.68 16.49
N GLY A 300 17.11 9.73 17.28
CA GLY A 300 16.25 10.07 18.40
C GLY A 300 14.80 10.31 17.98
N LEU A 301 14.60 11.09 16.91
CA LEU A 301 13.26 11.29 16.34
C LEU A 301 12.68 10.00 15.78
N ALA A 302 13.45 9.25 14.99
CA ALA A 302 12.98 8.02 14.35
C ALA A 302 12.44 6.97 15.36
N VAL A 303 13.04 6.90 16.56
CA VAL A 303 12.60 5.96 17.60
C VAL A 303 11.55 6.50 18.57
N THR A 304 11.20 7.79 18.48
CA THR A 304 10.27 8.43 19.43
C THR A 304 9.01 9.00 18.79
N GLN A 305 9.04 9.29 17.48
CA GLN A 305 7.94 9.99 16.83
C GLN A 305 6.82 9.07 16.27
N GLY A 306 6.95 7.73 16.43
CA GLY A 306 6.06 6.69 15.91
C GLY A 306 6.49 6.13 14.57
N GLY A 307 5.67 5.24 14.07
CA GLY A 307 5.97 4.46 12.88
C GLY A 307 6.85 3.24 13.18
N PRO A 308 7.25 2.49 12.13
CA PRO A 308 7.87 1.17 12.28
C PRO A 308 9.14 1.16 13.13
N LEU A 309 9.99 2.18 13.02
CA LEU A 309 11.23 2.23 13.81
C LEU A 309 10.98 2.47 15.30
N THR A 310 9.96 3.26 15.65
CA THR A 310 9.53 3.43 17.04
C THR A 310 9.01 2.11 17.61
N ASP A 311 8.19 1.40 16.85
CA ASP A 311 7.64 0.11 17.26
C ASP A 311 8.74 -0.94 17.46
N ILE A 312 9.70 -1.02 16.52
CA ILE A 312 10.85 -1.92 16.65
C ILE A 312 11.68 -1.57 17.89
N PHE A 313 11.97 -0.27 18.10
CA PHE A 313 12.75 0.18 19.25
C PHE A 313 12.06 -0.15 20.58
N GLN A 314 10.77 0.14 20.70
CA GLN A 314 9.99 -0.18 21.90
C GLN A 314 9.97 -1.68 22.20
N ARG A 315 9.93 -2.53 21.19
CA ARG A 315 10.01 -3.99 21.34
C ARG A 315 11.36 -4.46 21.82
N VAL A 316 12.44 -3.88 21.26
CA VAL A 316 13.81 -4.26 21.66
C VAL A 316 14.12 -3.82 23.08
N VAL A 317 13.77 -2.59 23.45
CA VAL A 317 14.08 -2.02 24.78
C VAL A 317 13.07 -2.44 25.83
N GLY A 318 11.79 -2.61 25.45
CA GLY A 318 10.70 -2.99 26.36
C GLY A 318 10.65 -4.48 26.76
N GLY A 319 11.67 -5.27 26.38
CA GLY A 319 11.72 -6.69 26.76
C GLY A 319 10.73 -7.60 26.03
N GLY A 320 10.27 -7.18 24.86
CA GLY A 320 9.41 -8.01 24.02
C GLY A 320 7.94 -8.06 24.45
N HIS A 321 7.48 -7.12 25.30
CA HIS A 321 6.04 -6.97 25.51
C HIS A 321 5.39 -6.60 24.19
N PRO A 322 4.47 -7.44 23.66
CA PRO A 322 3.68 -7.05 22.51
C PRO A 322 2.91 -5.79 22.89
N VAL A 323 2.92 -4.78 22.03
CA VAL A 323 1.88 -3.75 22.10
C VAL A 323 0.57 -4.51 22.03
N ASP A 324 -0.15 -4.52 23.14
CA ASP A 324 -1.31 -5.37 23.36
C ASP A 324 -2.49 -4.99 22.45
N GLY A 325 -2.35 -5.30 21.18
CA GLY A 325 -3.51 -5.57 20.38
C GLY A 325 -3.85 -7.04 20.54
N PRO A 326 -5.11 -7.40 20.65
CA PRO A 326 -5.49 -8.76 20.94
C PRO A 326 -4.94 -9.72 19.86
N GLY A 327 -4.06 -10.64 20.28
CA GLY A 327 -3.66 -11.89 19.61
C GLY A 327 -3.14 -11.90 18.18
N LEU A 328 -3.60 -11.02 17.27
CA LEU A 328 -3.08 -10.91 15.91
C LEU A 328 -1.63 -10.47 15.90
N SER A 329 -1.31 -9.54 16.80
CA SER A 329 0.02 -9.05 16.96
C SER A 329 1.03 -10.19 17.16
N LYS A 330 0.68 -11.24 17.90
CA LYS A 330 1.62 -12.33 18.20
C LYS A 330 1.90 -13.24 17.02
N ALA A 331 0.91 -13.58 16.23
CA ALA A 331 1.08 -14.44 15.04
C ALA A 331 1.70 -13.67 13.84
N LEU A 332 1.23 -12.47 13.54
CA LEU A 332 1.85 -11.58 12.55
C LEU A 332 3.20 -11.08 13.03
N GLN A 333 3.36 -10.80 14.31
CA GLN A 333 4.61 -10.38 14.92
C GLN A 333 5.66 -11.51 14.92
N ASN A 334 5.30 -12.74 15.21
CA ASN A 334 6.24 -13.86 15.13
C ASN A 334 6.70 -14.14 13.70
N GLN A 335 5.91 -13.82 12.70
CA GLN A 335 6.29 -13.97 11.30
C GLN A 335 6.99 -12.73 10.73
N SER A 336 6.58 -11.52 11.12
CA SER A 336 7.18 -10.27 10.64
C SER A 336 8.45 -9.86 11.37
N GLN A 337 8.75 -10.46 12.53
CA GLN A 337 9.86 -10.04 13.40
C GLN A 337 11.17 -10.78 13.17
N ARG A 338 11.23 -11.76 12.31
CA ARG A 338 12.51 -12.41 11.97
C ARG A 338 13.23 -11.61 10.89
N VAL A 339 13.77 -10.46 11.27
CA VAL A 339 14.87 -9.89 10.49
C VAL A 339 16.06 -10.84 10.65
N THR A 340 16.28 -11.67 9.69
CA THR A 340 17.43 -12.57 9.66
C THR A 340 18.46 -11.95 8.72
N ILE A 341 19.59 -11.53 9.27
CA ILE A 341 20.73 -11.17 8.42
C ILE A 341 21.27 -12.49 7.88
N ARG A 342 20.90 -12.79 6.66
CA ARG A 342 21.50 -13.89 5.93
C ARG A 342 22.78 -13.36 5.28
N PHE A 343 23.93 -13.77 5.80
CA PHE A 343 25.20 -13.67 5.07
C PHE A 343 25.56 -15.03 4.48
N PRO A 344 24.99 -15.45 3.36
CA PRO A 344 25.51 -16.63 2.71
C PRO A 344 26.41 -16.16 1.58
N LYS A 345 27.70 -16.29 1.76
CA LYS A 345 28.66 -16.14 0.66
C LYS A 345 28.26 -16.98 -0.56
N GLU A 346 27.69 -18.13 -0.30
CA GLU A 346 27.19 -19.08 -1.30
C GLU A 346 25.92 -18.57 -1.99
N GLN A 347 24.97 -17.93 -1.29
CA GLN A 347 23.74 -17.43 -1.88
C GLN A 347 23.96 -16.18 -2.75
N LEU A 348 24.90 -15.29 -2.41
CA LEU A 348 25.21 -14.16 -3.28
C LEU A 348 25.81 -14.65 -4.61
N PHE A 349 26.64 -15.66 -4.58
CA PHE A 349 27.20 -16.32 -5.78
C PHE A 349 26.12 -17.05 -6.56
N GLN A 350 25.21 -17.76 -5.90
CA GLN A 350 24.06 -18.44 -6.53
C GLN A 350 23.09 -17.44 -7.13
N ILE A 351 22.78 -16.35 -6.44
CA ILE A 351 21.94 -15.26 -6.95
C ILE A 351 22.54 -14.65 -8.23
N LEU A 352 23.85 -14.51 -8.31
CA LEU A 352 24.53 -13.89 -9.46
C LEU A 352 24.79 -14.89 -10.61
N LEU A 353 24.99 -16.16 -10.32
CA LEU A 353 25.43 -17.17 -11.29
C LEU A 353 24.42 -18.29 -11.54
N GLU A 354 23.62 -18.66 -10.55
CA GLU A 354 22.61 -19.73 -10.63
C GLU A 354 21.27 -19.30 -10.03
N PRO A 355 20.55 -18.44 -10.71
CA PRO A 355 19.33 -17.85 -10.14
C PRO A 355 18.24 -18.85 -9.78
N GLY A 356 18.13 -19.99 -10.49
CA GLY A 356 17.05 -20.99 -10.29
C GLY A 356 17.07 -21.77 -8.97
N GLU A 357 18.22 -21.85 -8.29
CA GLU A 357 18.34 -22.56 -7.00
C GLU A 357 17.87 -21.74 -5.79
N TYR A 358 17.85 -20.43 -5.92
CA TYR A 358 17.49 -19.54 -4.81
C TYR A 358 16.05 -19.73 -4.30
N GLN A 359 15.13 -20.04 -5.18
CA GLN A 359 13.73 -20.32 -4.80
C GLN A 359 13.56 -21.60 -4.00
N ARG A 360 14.40 -22.58 -4.22
CA ARG A 360 14.38 -23.86 -3.50
C ARG A 360 14.85 -23.71 -2.05
N ILE A 361 15.73 -22.74 -1.80
CA ILE A 361 16.34 -22.47 -0.50
C ILE A 361 15.48 -21.54 0.37
N SER A 362 14.71 -20.63 -0.24
CA SER A 362 13.92 -19.64 0.48
C SER A 362 12.61 -20.17 1.09
N GLY A 363 12.23 -21.44 0.81
CA GLY A 363 11.07 -22.10 1.46
C GLY A 363 9.72 -21.54 1.06
N VAL A 364 8.69 -22.03 1.69
CA VAL A 364 7.26 -21.96 1.40
C VAL A 364 6.68 -20.53 1.16
N TYR A 365 7.39 -19.51 1.54
CA TYR A 365 7.06 -18.13 1.17
C TYR A 365 7.80 -17.81 -0.12
N LYS A 366 7.07 -17.47 -1.15
CA LYS A 366 7.58 -16.91 -2.39
C LYS A 366 8.18 -15.53 -2.10
N THR A 367 9.29 -15.54 -1.40
CA THR A 367 10.09 -14.34 -1.15
C THR A 367 10.74 -13.98 -2.47
N GLU A 368 10.02 -13.20 -3.25
CA GLU A 368 10.63 -12.51 -4.35
C GLU A 368 11.60 -11.48 -3.77
N THR A 369 12.85 -11.87 -3.61
CA THR A 369 13.89 -10.88 -3.36
C THR A 369 13.92 -9.92 -4.54
N PHE A 370 14.38 -8.70 -4.31
CA PHE A 370 14.64 -7.73 -5.37
C PHE A 370 15.36 -8.37 -6.59
N LEU A 371 16.38 -9.16 -6.33
CA LEU A 371 17.09 -9.89 -7.36
C LEU A 371 16.24 -10.96 -8.04
N SER A 372 15.36 -11.64 -7.33
CA SER A 372 14.47 -12.62 -7.92
C SER A 372 13.45 -12.00 -8.88
N ARG A 373 13.02 -10.76 -8.65
CA ARG A 373 12.19 -10.02 -9.61
C ARG A 373 12.92 -9.63 -10.87
N PHE A 374 14.21 -9.32 -10.80
CA PHE A 374 15.01 -9.08 -12.00
C PHE A 374 15.23 -10.34 -12.82
N TYR A 375 15.22 -11.49 -12.18
CA TYR A 375 15.63 -12.77 -12.77
C TYR A 375 14.52 -13.78 -12.92
N SER A 376 13.42 -13.59 -12.21
CA SER A 376 12.35 -14.57 -12.17
C SER A 376 11.21 -14.23 -13.09
N PRO A 377 10.78 -15.16 -13.93
CA PRO A 377 9.40 -15.15 -14.33
C PRO A 377 8.58 -15.33 -13.06
N PRO A 378 7.51 -14.59 -12.91
CA PRO A 378 6.62 -14.71 -11.78
C PRO A 378 6.14 -16.14 -11.71
N GLU A 379 6.46 -16.93 -10.73
CA GLU A 379 6.05 -18.30 -10.37
C GLU A 379 7.11 -19.39 -10.51
N GLY A 380 8.35 -19.03 -10.28
CA GLY A 380 9.26 -20.06 -9.87
C GLY A 380 9.68 -21.11 -10.87
N ARG A 381 9.51 -20.85 -12.14
CA ARG A 381 9.99 -21.77 -13.19
C ARG A 381 11.35 -21.40 -13.78
N GLY A 382 12.19 -20.77 -13.02
CA GLY A 382 13.52 -20.35 -13.44
C GLY A 382 13.65 -18.85 -13.55
N TYR A 383 14.78 -18.36 -13.14
CA TYR A 383 15.11 -16.94 -13.21
C TYR A 383 15.55 -16.59 -14.62
N ARG A 384 15.05 -15.49 -15.16
CA ARG A 384 15.62 -14.95 -16.38
C ARG A 384 16.97 -14.36 -16.05
N ALA A 385 17.97 -14.66 -16.85
CA ALA A 385 19.28 -14.07 -16.68
C ALA A 385 19.19 -12.53 -16.74
N VAL A 386 20.03 -11.83 -15.99
CA VAL A 386 20.17 -10.35 -15.99
C VAL A 386 20.25 -9.77 -17.41
N TRP A 387 20.81 -10.53 -18.31
CA TRP A 387 20.98 -10.23 -19.73
C TRP A 387 19.83 -10.73 -20.61
N SER A 388 18.71 -11.14 -20.04
CA SER A 388 17.56 -11.42 -20.89
C SER A 388 17.17 -10.15 -21.67
N PRO A 389 16.70 -10.29 -22.92
CA PRO A 389 16.34 -9.13 -23.72
C PRO A 389 15.38 -8.18 -23.07
N GLU A 390 14.49 -8.68 -22.18
CA GLU A 390 13.54 -7.84 -21.46
C GLU A 390 14.20 -7.05 -20.34
N VAL A 391 15.04 -7.68 -19.52
CA VAL A 391 15.80 -7.01 -18.46
C VAL A 391 16.75 -5.99 -19.09
N LEU A 392 17.45 -6.37 -20.15
CA LEU A 392 18.28 -5.44 -20.91
C LEU A 392 17.47 -4.28 -21.50
N ARG A 393 16.29 -4.55 -22.03
CA ARG A 393 15.43 -3.51 -22.60
C ARG A 393 14.89 -2.54 -21.55
N LEU A 394 14.60 -3.01 -20.35
CA LEU A 394 14.00 -2.20 -19.29
C LEU A 394 15.03 -1.50 -18.40
N HIS A 395 16.20 -2.10 -18.19
CA HIS A 395 17.16 -1.67 -17.17
C HIS A 395 18.60 -1.53 -17.66
N TRP A 396 18.85 -1.76 -18.94
CA TRP A 396 20.22 -1.86 -19.44
C TRP A 396 21.06 -0.62 -19.17
N LEU A 397 20.48 0.58 -19.31
CA LEU A 397 21.25 1.81 -19.22
C LEU A 397 21.75 2.07 -17.79
N PRO A 398 20.89 2.10 -16.74
CA PRO A 398 21.35 2.30 -15.36
C PRO A 398 22.21 1.14 -14.87
N LEU A 399 21.88 -0.11 -15.17
CA LEU A 399 22.66 -1.26 -14.73
C LEU A 399 24.04 -1.33 -15.37
N PHE A 400 24.13 -1.19 -16.68
CA PHE A 400 25.41 -1.28 -17.39
C PHE A 400 26.32 -0.09 -17.13
N LEU A 401 25.75 1.12 -17.02
CA LEU A 401 26.51 2.33 -16.83
C LEU A 401 26.73 2.68 -15.35
N SER A 402 26.08 1.97 -14.41
CA SER A 402 26.26 2.22 -12.97
C SER A 402 27.70 2.04 -12.49
N PRO A 403 28.48 1.01 -12.90
CA PRO A 403 29.87 0.91 -12.46
C PRO A 403 30.71 2.08 -12.95
N LEU A 404 30.46 2.55 -14.18
CA LEU A 404 31.16 3.72 -14.74
C LEU A 404 30.78 5.01 -14.03
N SER A 405 29.48 5.19 -13.74
CA SER A 405 28.99 6.37 -13.01
C SER A 405 29.50 6.40 -11.56
N LEU A 406 29.57 5.25 -10.89
CA LEU A 406 30.16 5.14 -9.55
C LEU A 406 31.68 5.38 -9.56
N ALA A 407 32.41 4.79 -10.53
CA ALA A 407 33.84 5.05 -10.70
C ALA A 407 34.11 6.53 -10.98
N PHE A 408 33.30 7.17 -11.83
CA PHE A 408 33.34 8.62 -12.05
C PHE A 408 33.07 9.39 -10.74
N ALA A 409 32.01 9.05 -10.01
CA ALA A 409 31.62 9.72 -8.77
C ALA A 409 32.76 9.70 -7.74
N VAL A 410 33.41 8.53 -7.57
CA VAL A 410 34.56 8.35 -6.68
C VAL A 410 35.78 9.17 -7.17
N ARG A 411 36.15 9.04 -8.46
CA ARG A 411 37.31 9.73 -9.05
C ARG A 411 37.17 11.26 -9.00
N LYS A 412 35.98 11.78 -9.30
CA LYS A 412 35.69 13.21 -9.28
C LYS A 412 35.28 13.73 -7.92
N ARG A 413 35.09 12.88 -6.93
CA ARG A 413 34.54 13.23 -5.62
C ARG A 413 33.27 14.07 -5.74
N SER A 414 32.41 13.70 -6.70
CA SER A 414 31.14 14.39 -6.92
C SER A 414 30.13 14.01 -5.84
N ALA A 415 29.88 14.89 -4.89
CA ALA A 415 29.03 14.62 -3.74
C ALA A 415 27.61 14.15 -4.11
N PRO A 416 26.89 14.81 -5.08
CA PRO A 416 25.56 14.34 -5.46
C PRO A 416 25.61 12.98 -6.16
N ALA A 417 26.58 12.73 -7.05
CA ALA A 417 26.72 11.44 -7.72
C ALA A 417 27.12 10.33 -6.74
N LEU A 418 27.96 10.63 -5.74
CA LEU A 418 28.32 9.66 -4.69
C LEU A 418 27.10 9.30 -3.83
N PHE A 419 26.34 10.30 -3.37
CA PHE A 419 25.16 10.06 -2.54
C PHE A 419 24.10 9.27 -3.30
N MET A 420 23.72 9.72 -4.49
CA MET A 420 22.71 9.05 -5.31
C MET A 420 23.17 7.64 -5.72
N GLY A 421 24.42 7.51 -6.17
CA GLY A 421 24.98 6.22 -6.57
C GLY A 421 25.09 5.22 -5.41
N ALA A 422 25.50 5.68 -4.23
CA ALA A 422 25.52 4.84 -3.02
C ALA A 422 24.10 4.47 -2.57
N PHE A 423 23.16 5.41 -2.59
CA PHE A 423 21.75 5.14 -2.30
C PHE A 423 21.19 4.06 -3.23
N GLY A 424 21.40 4.21 -4.54
CA GLY A 424 20.96 3.22 -5.52
C GLY A 424 21.63 1.85 -5.34
N LEU A 425 22.95 1.84 -5.09
CA LEU A 425 23.69 0.61 -4.84
C LEU A 425 23.21 -0.12 -3.57
N PHE A 426 23.02 0.60 -2.47
CA PHE A 426 22.50 -0.01 -1.25
C PHE A 426 21.05 -0.46 -1.40
N SER A 427 20.21 0.28 -2.12
CA SER A 427 18.85 -0.16 -2.46
C SER A 427 18.84 -1.47 -3.25
N PHE A 428 19.88 -1.70 -4.04
CA PHE A 428 20.07 -2.95 -4.77
C PHE A 428 20.63 -4.08 -3.90
N LEU A 429 21.63 -3.81 -3.06
CA LEU A 429 22.36 -4.82 -2.30
C LEU A 429 21.68 -5.21 -0.99
N VAL A 430 21.06 -4.26 -0.27
CA VAL A 430 20.53 -4.55 1.07
C VAL A 430 19.43 -5.62 1.02
N PRO A 431 18.40 -5.55 0.16
CA PRO A 431 17.37 -6.60 0.10
C PRO A 431 17.91 -7.95 -0.41
N ALA A 432 19.06 -7.96 -1.08
CA ALA A 432 19.74 -9.20 -1.45
C ALA A 432 20.50 -9.86 -0.29
N LEU A 433 20.91 -9.07 0.70
CA LEU A 433 21.73 -9.54 1.83
C LEU A 433 20.93 -9.68 3.13
N VAL A 434 19.80 -8.98 3.25
CA VAL A 434 19.01 -8.90 4.48
C VAL A 434 17.58 -9.36 4.18
N ASP A 435 17.14 -10.35 4.92
CA ASP A 435 15.76 -10.83 4.91
C ASP A 435 14.96 -10.05 5.98
N PHE A 436 14.07 -9.19 5.54
CA PHE A 436 13.24 -8.36 6.42
C PHE A 436 11.94 -9.04 6.86
N GLY A 437 11.73 -10.28 6.43
CA GLY A 437 10.52 -11.03 6.69
C GLY A 437 9.34 -10.68 5.77
N PRO A 438 8.25 -11.47 5.84
CA PRO A 438 7.19 -11.47 4.83
C PRO A 438 6.45 -10.14 4.66
N VAL A 439 6.37 -9.28 5.69
CA VAL A 439 5.71 -7.97 5.58
C VAL A 439 6.43 -7.04 4.61
N TYR A 440 7.77 -7.09 4.58
CA TYR A 440 8.57 -6.26 3.68
C TYR A 440 8.86 -6.93 2.32
N GLU A 441 8.62 -8.22 2.22
CA GLU A 441 8.86 -8.98 0.99
C GLU A 441 7.89 -8.62 -0.13
N SER A 442 6.62 -8.34 0.20
CA SER A 442 5.64 -7.86 -0.78
C SER A 442 5.98 -6.47 -1.34
N GLU A 443 6.91 -5.77 -0.71
CA GLU A 443 7.28 -4.39 -1.04
C GLU A 443 8.62 -4.25 -1.78
N TYR A 444 9.23 -5.33 -2.23
CA TYR A 444 10.53 -5.29 -2.91
C TYR A 444 10.56 -4.41 -4.17
N TYR A 445 9.42 -4.22 -4.84
CA TYR A 445 9.33 -3.28 -5.96
C TYR A 445 9.73 -1.85 -5.57
N ARG A 446 9.55 -1.46 -4.31
CA ARG A 446 9.92 -0.14 -3.79
C ARG A 446 11.44 0.03 -3.69
N TRP A 447 12.15 -1.05 -3.37
CA TRP A 447 13.60 -1.08 -3.39
C TRP A 447 14.13 -0.95 -4.82
N GLU A 448 13.43 -1.52 -5.79
CA GLU A 448 13.74 -1.39 -7.22
C GLU A 448 13.62 0.06 -7.70
N VAL A 449 12.53 0.72 -7.34
CA VAL A 449 12.32 2.14 -7.65
C VAL A 449 13.42 2.99 -7.00
N ALA A 450 13.75 2.74 -5.73
CA ALA A 450 14.82 3.42 -5.03
C ALA A 450 16.18 3.22 -5.69
N ALA A 451 16.50 1.97 -6.10
CA ALA A 451 17.72 1.67 -6.84
C ALA A 451 17.78 2.44 -8.16
N GLY A 452 16.68 2.44 -8.91
CA GLY A 452 16.56 3.18 -10.17
C GLY A 452 16.78 4.68 -9.98
N VAL A 453 16.09 5.29 -9.03
CA VAL A 453 16.24 6.72 -8.70
C VAL A 453 17.70 7.07 -8.38
N GLY A 454 18.34 6.27 -7.52
CA GLY A 454 19.72 6.52 -7.12
C GLY A 454 20.71 6.37 -8.28
N LEU A 455 20.66 5.25 -8.98
CA LEU A 455 21.58 4.97 -10.09
C LEU A 455 21.40 5.95 -11.25
N ALA A 456 20.16 6.37 -11.53
CA ALA A 456 19.89 7.36 -12.56
C ALA A 456 20.42 8.74 -12.23
N GLY A 457 20.24 9.16 -10.99
CA GLY A 457 20.78 10.43 -10.56
C GLY A 457 22.31 10.48 -10.73
N ALA A 458 23.00 9.41 -10.29
CA ALA A 458 24.45 9.29 -10.48
C ALA A 458 24.85 9.26 -11.95
N LEU A 459 24.12 8.51 -12.79
CA LEU A 459 24.35 8.42 -14.23
C LEU A 459 24.14 9.78 -14.91
N GLY A 460 23.08 10.52 -14.54
CA GLY A 460 22.80 11.84 -15.09
C GLY A 460 23.92 12.84 -14.82
N VAL A 461 24.47 12.83 -13.60
CA VAL A 461 25.64 13.67 -13.25
C VAL A 461 26.87 13.28 -14.06
N ALA A 462 27.15 11.97 -14.17
CA ALA A 462 28.32 11.46 -14.91
C ALA A 462 28.22 11.74 -16.41
N ALA A 463 27.05 11.49 -17.01
CA ALA A 463 26.77 11.77 -18.40
C ALA A 463 26.86 13.26 -18.71
N GLY A 464 26.29 14.12 -17.84
CA GLY A 464 26.38 15.56 -17.98
C GLY A 464 27.82 16.06 -18.03
N TRP A 465 28.65 15.57 -17.12
CA TRP A 465 30.08 15.88 -17.15
C TRP A 465 30.75 15.40 -18.45
N LEU A 466 30.46 14.16 -18.90
CA LEU A 466 31.04 13.62 -20.13
C LEU A 466 30.68 14.47 -21.34
N PHE A 467 29.39 14.83 -21.49
CA PHE A 467 28.97 15.67 -22.61
C PHE A 467 29.53 17.09 -22.54
N GLU A 468 29.64 17.69 -21.35
CA GLU A 468 30.34 18.99 -21.20
C GLU A 468 31.80 18.91 -21.62
N PHE A 469 32.49 17.84 -21.19
CA PHE A 469 33.88 17.61 -21.58
C PHE A 469 34.01 17.49 -23.12
N LEU A 470 33.14 16.67 -23.74
CA LEU A 470 33.14 16.49 -25.18
C LEU A 470 32.79 17.78 -25.95
N LEU A 471 31.81 18.56 -25.48
CA LEU A 471 31.46 19.86 -26.05
C LEU A 471 32.58 20.90 -25.93
N ALA A 472 33.35 20.86 -24.84
CA ALA A 472 34.50 21.71 -24.64
C ALA A 472 35.68 21.28 -25.53
N ALA A 473 35.85 19.98 -25.75
CA ALA A 473 36.89 19.46 -26.65
C ALA A 473 36.62 19.68 -28.14
N CYS A 474 35.36 19.95 -28.51
CA CYS A 474 34.93 20.18 -29.89
C CYS A 474 34.68 21.66 -30.17
N PRO A 475 35.66 22.44 -30.57
CA PRO A 475 35.51 23.89 -30.83
C PRO A 475 34.68 24.19 -32.08
N GLY A 476 34.07 25.36 -32.11
CA GLY A 476 33.31 25.89 -33.23
C GLY A 476 31.79 25.69 -33.19
N PRO A 477 31.03 26.27 -34.12
CA PRO A 477 29.59 26.13 -34.18
C PRO A 477 29.18 24.69 -34.49
N ALA A 478 28.03 24.26 -33.97
CA ALA A 478 27.52 22.92 -34.18
C ALA A 478 27.09 22.69 -35.64
N ILE A 479 26.54 23.69 -36.28
CA ILE A 479 26.05 23.69 -37.66
C ILE A 479 26.57 24.94 -38.36
N THR A 480 27.08 24.80 -39.59
CA THR A 480 27.42 25.91 -40.45
C THR A 480 26.50 25.87 -41.68
N TRP A 481 25.87 26.98 -41.95
CA TRP A 481 25.10 27.18 -43.19
C TRP A 481 26.00 27.92 -44.18
N GLN A 482 26.28 27.30 -45.32
CA GLN A 482 26.85 28.02 -46.45
C GLN A 482 25.72 28.15 -47.50
N HIS A 483 25.39 29.38 -47.77
CA HIS A 483 24.40 29.75 -48.80
C HIS A 483 25.16 30.18 -50.03
N ASP A 484 25.29 29.29 -50.99
CA ASP A 484 25.60 29.63 -52.34
C ASP A 484 24.30 29.65 -53.16
N LEU A 485 24.24 30.51 -54.18
CA LEU A 485 23.02 30.81 -54.91
C LEU A 485 22.32 29.57 -55.53
N ASP A 486 23.03 28.44 -55.64
CA ASP A 486 22.52 27.21 -56.29
C ASP A 486 22.52 25.95 -55.38
N ALA A 487 23.05 26.02 -54.17
CA ALA A 487 23.06 24.88 -53.21
C ALA A 487 23.12 25.34 -51.74
N VAL A 488 22.33 24.70 -50.88
CA VAL A 488 22.41 24.85 -49.42
C VAL A 488 23.21 23.67 -48.87
N GLU A 489 24.48 23.90 -48.57
CA GLU A 489 25.26 22.90 -47.84
C GLU A 489 25.13 23.08 -46.31
N VAL A 490 24.63 22.05 -45.65
CA VAL A 490 24.59 21.99 -44.18
C VAL A 490 25.76 21.17 -43.72
N GLY A 491 26.81 21.81 -43.24
CA GLY A 491 27.96 21.14 -42.63
C GLY A 491 27.73 20.91 -41.15
N VAL A 492 27.67 19.64 -40.72
CA VAL A 492 27.64 19.29 -39.28
C VAL A 492 29.05 19.13 -38.78
N ARG A 493 29.49 20.00 -37.83
CA ARG A 493 30.81 19.94 -37.21
C ARG A 493 30.84 18.96 -36.04
N PRO A 494 32.01 18.51 -35.54
CA PRO A 494 32.17 17.59 -34.43
C PRO A 494 31.28 17.89 -33.22
N ARG A 495 31.08 19.18 -32.91
CA ARG A 495 30.17 19.64 -31.87
C ARG A 495 28.71 19.25 -32.11
N GLY A 496 28.27 19.21 -33.36
CA GLY A 496 26.94 18.78 -33.76
C GLY A 496 26.73 17.30 -33.51
N PHE A 497 27.73 16.45 -33.72
CA PHE A 497 27.66 15.02 -33.39
C PHE A 497 27.57 14.80 -31.89
N VAL A 498 28.28 15.59 -31.06
CA VAL A 498 28.17 15.51 -29.59
C VAL A 498 26.76 15.90 -29.13
N LEU A 499 26.18 16.97 -29.72
CA LEU A 499 24.80 17.36 -29.42
C LEU A 499 23.77 16.31 -29.88
N ALA A 500 23.97 15.75 -31.07
CA ALA A 500 23.13 14.64 -31.55
C ALA A 500 23.25 13.40 -30.64
N GLY A 501 24.48 13.09 -30.20
CA GLY A 501 24.72 12.03 -29.21
C GLY A 501 24.02 12.29 -27.88
N LEU A 502 24.05 13.52 -27.38
CA LEU A 502 23.32 13.92 -26.17
C LEU A 502 21.80 13.75 -26.34
N LEU A 503 21.26 14.27 -27.44
CA LEU A 503 19.84 14.12 -27.73
C LEU A 503 19.46 12.65 -27.93
N GLY A 504 20.30 11.87 -28.62
CA GLY A 504 20.09 10.41 -28.75
C GLY A 504 20.15 9.68 -27.41
N PHE A 505 21.08 10.05 -26.54
CA PHE A 505 21.15 9.47 -25.18
C PHE A 505 19.91 9.79 -24.34
N VAL A 506 19.48 11.06 -24.33
CA VAL A 506 18.26 11.47 -23.60
C VAL A 506 17.04 10.76 -24.19
N TRP A 507 16.91 10.76 -25.53
CA TRP A 507 15.82 10.09 -26.23
C TRP A 507 15.78 8.59 -25.91
N LEU A 508 16.91 7.90 -26.00
CA LEU A 508 17.01 6.49 -25.69
C LEU A 508 16.67 6.20 -24.21
N ALA A 509 17.20 6.99 -23.31
CA ALA A 509 16.94 6.85 -21.89
C ALA A 509 15.46 7.08 -21.52
N THR A 510 14.81 8.08 -22.14
CA THR A 510 13.42 8.42 -21.85
C THR A 510 12.42 7.53 -22.56
N LEU A 511 12.69 7.08 -23.78
CA LEU A 511 11.77 6.22 -24.52
C LEU A 511 11.78 4.77 -24.09
N THR A 512 12.90 4.27 -23.57
CA THR A 512 12.96 2.91 -23.04
C THR A 512 12.15 2.73 -21.76
N SER A 513 11.83 3.84 -21.09
CA SER A 513 10.98 3.85 -19.89
C SER A 513 9.45 3.88 -20.16
N GLY A 514 9.09 4.03 -21.37
CA GLY A 514 7.82 4.21 -22.12
C GLY A 514 6.46 3.74 -21.63
N GLN A 515 6.21 3.35 -20.37
CA GLN A 515 4.83 3.09 -19.96
C GLN A 515 3.98 4.36 -19.88
N TYR A 516 4.55 5.50 -19.49
CA TYR A 516 3.83 6.77 -19.50
C TYR A 516 3.40 7.18 -20.91
N LEU A 517 4.18 6.86 -21.96
CA LEU A 517 3.79 7.08 -23.34
C LEU A 517 2.61 6.20 -23.80
N LYS A 518 2.46 5.00 -23.22
CA LYS A 518 1.33 4.11 -23.50
C LYS A 518 0.03 4.59 -22.86
N ASN A 519 0.12 5.31 -21.77
CA ASN A 519 -1.03 5.81 -21.01
C ASN A 519 -1.47 7.21 -21.47
N LEU A 520 -0.58 8.00 -22.07
CA LEU A 520 -0.90 9.32 -22.63
C LEU A 520 -2.10 9.32 -23.61
N PRO A 521 -2.24 8.37 -24.55
CA PRO A 521 -3.39 8.34 -25.46
C PRO A 521 -4.73 7.99 -24.80
N LYS A 522 -4.72 7.37 -23.61
CA LYS A 522 -5.92 7.03 -22.84
C LYS A 522 -6.45 8.20 -22.01
N SER A 523 -5.74 9.31 -22.04
CA SER A 523 -6.07 10.50 -21.27
C SER A 523 -7.10 11.33 -21.98
N PRO A 524 -8.06 11.95 -21.28
CA PRO A 524 -8.89 12.97 -21.89
C PRO A 524 -8.00 14.08 -22.47
N PRO A 525 -8.38 14.68 -23.60
CA PRO A 525 -7.58 15.71 -24.22
C PRO A 525 -7.30 16.83 -23.22
N VAL A 526 -6.04 17.19 -23.08
CA VAL A 526 -5.58 18.30 -22.24
C VAL A 526 -6.07 19.58 -22.93
N ASP A 527 -7.27 20.03 -22.58
CA ASP A 527 -7.79 21.31 -23.06
C ASP A 527 -7.16 22.47 -22.28
N GLY A 528 -7.23 23.68 -22.81
CA GLY A 528 -6.65 24.87 -22.15
C GLY A 528 -7.23 25.19 -20.77
N ARG A 529 -8.18 24.40 -20.26
CA ARG A 529 -8.78 24.51 -18.93
C ARG A 529 -8.13 23.59 -17.89
N TRP A 530 -7.17 22.77 -18.33
CA TRP A 530 -6.53 21.77 -17.44
C TRP A 530 -5.91 22.38 -16.18
N LEU A 531 -5.28 23.56 -16.27
CA LEU A 531 -4.68 24.22 -15.12
C LEU A 531 -5.74 24.73 -14.14
N ALA A 532 -6.85 25.25 -14.62
CA ALA A 532 -7.98 25.61 -13.78
C ALA A 532 -8.67 24.38 -13.19
N GLY A 533 -8.75 23.29 -13.96
CA GLY A 533 -9.25 21.99 -13.50
C GLY A 533 -8.36 21.34 -12.46
N PHE A 534 -7.07 21.62 -12.46
CA PHE A 534 -6.11 21.10 -11.47
C PHE A 534 -6.42 21.58 -10.04
N LEU A 535 -6.78 22.84 -9.88
CA LEU A 535 -7.12 23.43 -8.59
C LEU A 535 -8.61 23.28 -8.23
N ARG A 536 -9.44 22.84 -9.17
CA ARG A 536 -10.86 22.61 -8.93
C ARG A 536 -11.04 21.37 -8.05
N SER A 537 -11.83 21.51 -6.98
CA SER A 537 -12.28 20.36 -6.20
C SER A 537 -13.09 19.44 -7.10
N VAL A 538 -12.62 18.20 -7.26
CA VAL A 538 -13.35 17.17 -8.01
C VAL A 538 -14.40 16.60 -7.06
N PRO A 539 -15.69 16.66 -7.39
CA PRO A 539 -16.70 15.99 -6.60
C PRO A 539 -16.39 14.48 -6.52
N LEU A 540 -16.47 13.92 -5.31
CA LEU A 540 -16.20 12.49 -5.10
C LEU A 540 -17.01 11.57 -6.04
N PRO A 541 -18.33 11.83 -6.29
CA PRO A 541 -19.09 11.05 -7.25
C PRO A 541 -18.48 11.05 -8.66
N GLU A 542 -18.07 12.23 -9.17
CA GLU A 542 -17.47 12.35 -10.51
C GLU A 542 -16.14 11.58 -10.59
N PHE A 543 -15.36 11.57 -9.51
CA PHE A 543 -14.10 10.83 -9.45
C PHE A 543 -14.35 9.33 -9.51
N PHE A 544 -15.30 8.81 -8.75
CA PHE A 544 -15.59 7.38 -8.68
C PHE A 544 -16.43 6.86 -9.85
N LEU A 545 -17.29 7.68 -10.46
CA LEU A 545 -18.06 7.28 -11.66
C LEU A 545 -17.19 6.95 -12.88
N GLN A 546 -15.95 7.42 -12.91
CA GLN A 546 -14.99 7.06 -13.96
C GLN A 546 -14.43 5.64 -13.80
N GLN A 547 -14.75 4.96 -12.71
CA GLN A 547 -14.29 3.61 -12.39
C GLN A 547 -15.43 2.61 -12.65
N GLU A 548 -15.41 1.93 -13.77
CA GLU A 548 -16.44 0.95 -14.19
C GLU A 548 -16.62 -0.22 -13.22
N SER A 549 -15.69 -0.40 -12.27
CA SER A 549 -15.69 -1.52 -11.32
C SER A 549 -16.39 -1.24 -9.98
N LEU A 550 -16.88 -0.02 -9.75
CA LEU A 550 -17.50 0.33 -8.48
C LEU A 550 -19.01 0.06 -8.52
N ASP A 551 -19.44 -0.94 -7.77
CA ASP A 551 -20.84 -1.24 -7.53
C ASP A 551 -21.46 -0.20 -6.54
N PHE A 552 -21.31 1.09 -6.87
CA PHE A 552 -21.83 2.22 -6.09
C PHE A 552 -22.81 3.02 -6.93
N GLU A 553 -24.06 2.83 -6.68
CA GLU A 553 -25.15 3.38 -7.49
C GLU A 553 -25.51 4.83 -7.10
N PRO A 554 -26.24 5.59 -7.93
CA PRO A 554 -26.64 6.96 -7.62
C PRO A 554 -27.37 7.10 -6.27
N VAL A 555 -28.20 6.13 -5.91
CA VAL A 555 -28.90 6.09 -4.61
C VAL A 555 -27.93 5.89 -3.44
N ASP A 556 -26.83 5.16 -3.64
CA ASP A 556 -25.77 5.00 -2.61
C ASP A 556 -25.09 6.34 -2.30
N TRP A 557 -24.82 7.15 -3.33
CA TRP A 557 -24.28 8.51 -3.14
C TRP A 557 -25.23 9.42 -2.37
N ALA A 558 -26.53 9.35 -2.64
CA ALA A 558 -27.53 10.10 -1.90
C ALA A 558 -27.57 9.68 -0.43
N ALA A 559 -27.60 8.35 -0.19
CA ALA A 559 -27.61 7.79 1.15
C ALA A 559 -26.32 8.10 1.93
N ALA A 560 -25.15 7.93 1.31
CA ALA A 560 -23.86 8.25 1.93
C ALA A 560 -23.73 9.73 2.30
N ARG A 561 -24.16 10.66 1.43
CA ARG A 561 -24.18 12.10 1.74
C ARG A 561 -25.12 12.45 2.90
N ARG A 562 -26.24 11.74 3.00
CA ARG A 562 -27.18 11.93 4.13
C ARG A 562 -26.61 11.35 5.41
N LEU A 563 -26.00 10.15 5.34
CA LEU A 563 -25.32 9.55 6.48
C LEU A 563 -24.16 10.42 6.97
N ALA A 564 -23.37 11.03 6.07
CA ALA A 564 -22.28 11.95 6.41
C ALA A 564 -22.70 13.15 7.27
N LYS A 565 -23.99 13.57 7.20
CA LYS A 565 -24.54 14.65 8.06
C LYS A 565 -24.95 14.15 9.45
N LEU A 566 -25.09 12.83 9.62
CA LEU A 566 -25.59 12.22 10.87
C LEU A 566 -24.47 11.48 11.62
N ALA A 567 -23.57 10.84 10.87
CA ALA A 567 -22.45 10.09 11.43
C ALA A 567 -21.36 11.03 11.95
N GLN A 568 -20.79 10.65 13.07
CA GLN A 568 -19.57 11.28 13.57
C GLN A 568 -18.35 10.55 13.00
N PRO A 569 -17.22 11.23 12.80
CA PRO A 569 -16.00 10.55 12.41
C PRO A 569 -15.69 9.40 13.34
N GLY A 570 -15.56 8.19 12.74
CA GLY A 570 -15.29 6.96 13.45
C GLY A 570 -16.49 6.21 14.03
N ASP A 571 -17.69 6.64 13.78
CA ASP A 571 -18.84 5.76 13.96
C ASP A 571 -18.68 4.52 13.10
N GLY A 572 -18.89 3.33 13.67
CA GLY A 572 -18.89 2.09 12.91
C GLY A 572 -20.12 1.96 12.02
N VAL A 573 -19.94 1.58 10.76
CA VAL A 573 -21.00 1.27 9.81
C VAL A 573 -20.90 -0.18 9.38
N LEU A 574 -21.94 -0.95 9.61
CA LEU A 574 -22.10 -2.29 9.10
C LEU A 574 -23.00 -2.27 7.87
N SER A 575 -22.52 -2.77 6.73
CA SER A 575 -23.36 -2.91 5.53
C SER A 575 -23.61 -4.38 5.21
N ASP A 576 -24.70 -4.66 4.44
CA ASP A 576 -25.03 -6.00 3.98
C ASP A 576 -24.22 -6.44 2.75
N PHE A 577 -23.05 -5.83 2.56
CA PHE A 577 -22.13 -6.23 1.53
C PHE A 577 -21.40 -7.51 1.94
N ARG A 578 -21.39 -8.51 1.07
CA ARG A 578 -20.65 -9.75 1.33
C ARG A 578 -19.15 -9.54 1.13
N THR A 579 -18.37 -10.07 2.06
CA THR A 579 -16.91 -9.94 2.12
C THR A 579 -16.13 -10.74 1.07
N GLU A 580 -16.82 -11.52 0.28
CA GLU A 580 -16.24 -12.49 -0.64
C GLU A 580 -15.69 -11.89 -1.93
N ASN A 581 -16.03 -10.64 -2.23
CA ASN A 581 -15.59 -9.96 -3.43
C ASN A 581 -14.69 -8.76 -3.08
N SER A 582 -13.61 -8.57 -3.81
CA SER A 582 -12.79 -7.34 -3.77
C SER A 582 -13.64 -6.05 -3.90
N TYR A 583 -14.81 -6.13 -4.51
CA TYR A 583 -15.79 -5.04 -4.63
C TYR A 583 -16.37 -4.56 -3.29
N SER A 584 -16.43 -5.40 -2.26
CA SER A 584 -16.89 -4.99 -0.93
C SER A 584 -15.95 -3.98 -0.27
N ILE A 585 -14.66 -4.11 -0.55
CA ILE A 585 -13.62 -3.21 -0.07
C ILE A 585 -13.80 -1.84 -0.70
N TYR A 586 -14.03 -1.78 -2.00
CA TYR A 586 -14.27 -0.54 -2.73
C TYR A 586 -15.50 0.20 -2.21
N PHE A 587 -16.60 -0.51 -2.02
CA PHE A 587 -17.81 0.06 -1.44
C PHE A 587 -17.55 0.63 -0.05
N SER A 588 -16.95 -0.14 0.82
CA SER A 588 -16.66 0.25 2.21
C SER A 588 -15.71 1.44 2.28
N SER A 589 -14.70 1.49 1.42
CA SER A 589 -13.76 2.61 1.34
C SER A 589 -14.43 3.88 0.83
N VAL A 590 -15.24 3.80 -0.23
CA VAL A 590 -16.01 4.95 -0.73
C VAL A 590 -16.98 5.46 0.32
N LEU A 591 -17.67 4.57 1.02
CA LEU A 591 -18.55 4.92 2.12
C LEU A 591 -17.77 5.63 3.25
N SER A 592 -16.61 5.07 3.64
CA SER A 592 -15.74 5.66 4.66
C SER A 592 -15.21 7.05 4.25
N VAL A 593 -14.71 7.19 3.04
CA VAL A 593 -14.20 8.46 2.50
C VAL A 593 -15.31 9.53 2.43
N THR A 594 -16.53 9.12 2.10
CA THR A 594 -17.67 10.03 1.95
C THR A 594 -18.25 10.45 3.30
N THR A 595 -18.30 9.53 4.27
CA THR A 595 -19.01 9.74 5.55
C THR A 595 -18.08 10.04 6.72
N GLY A 596 -16.80 9.69 6.63
CA GLY A 596 -15.88 9.67 7.77
C GLY A 596 -16.12 8.52 8.74
N ALA A 597 -17.07 7.62 8.44
CA ALA A 597 -17.38 6.46 9.26
C ALA A 597 -16.43 5.28 8.97
N LEU A 598 -16.36 4.34 9.89
CA LEU A 598 -15.51 3.15 9.77
C LEU A 598 -16.34 1.93 9.32
N PRO A 599 -16.00 1.26 8.23
CA PRO A 599 -16.65 0.02 7.85
C PRO A 599 -16.35 -1.06 8.88
N VAL A 600 -17.37 -1.79 9.33
CA VAL A 600 -17.26 -2.89 10.29
C VAL A 600 -17.71 -4.18 9.62
N GLY A 601 -16.95 -5.27 9.82
CA GLY A 601 -17.29 -6.56 9.23
C GLY A 601 -16.97 -6.68 7.74
N HIS A 602 -16.02 -5.89 7.25
CA HIS A 602 -15.54 -5.88 5.87
C HIS A 602 -14.02 -6.08 5.79
N ALA A 603 -13.47 -6.89 6.69
CA ALA A 603 -12.05 -7.20 6.65
C ALA A 603 -11.69 -7.89 5.33
N MET A 604 -10.64 -7.40 4.70
CA MET A 604 -10.15 -7.96 3.45
C MET A 604 -9.63 -9.38 3.67
N PRO A 605 -10.13 -10.39 2.95
CA PRO A 605 -9.48 -11.68 2.94
C PRO A 605 -8.11 -11.51 2.26
N VAL A 606 -7.05 -11.79 2.98
CA VAL A 606 -5.70 -11.83 2.41
C VAL A 606 -5.37 -13.28 2.16
N ASP A 607 -4.80 -13.59 0.99
CA ASP A 607 -4.51 -14.96 0.57
C ASP A 607 -3.45 -15.68 1.41
N SER A 608 -2.85 -15.00 2.37
CA SER A 608 -1.86 -15.58 3.28
C SER A 608 -2.48 -15.88 4.65
N ASP A 609 -2.45 -17.14 5.05
CA ASP A 609 -2.59 -17.55 6.45
C ASP A 609 -1.46 -16.85 7.28
N PRO A 610 -1.71 -16.18 8.36
CA PRO A 610 -2.84 -16.11 9.28
C PRO A 610 -3.81 -14.93 9.06
N ILE A 611 -3.57 -14.08 8.07
CA ILE A 611 -4.36 -12.85 7.86
C ILE A 611 -5.77 -13.18 7.38
N GLY A 612 -5.93 -14.21 6.55
CA GLY A 612 -7.26 -14.68 6.12
C GLY A 612 -8.12 -15.16 7.29
N THR A 613 -7.53 -15.89 8.22
CA THR A 613 -8.18 -16.32 9.47
C THR A 613 -8.59 -15.12 10.31
N TYR A 614 -7.76 -14.07 10.35
CA TYR A 614 -8.07 -12.86 11.10
C TYR A 614 -9.18 -12.03 10.47
N ALA A 615 -9.18 -11.87 9.16
CA ALA A 615 -10.27 -11.22 8.43
C ALA A 615 -11.61 -11.94 8.71
N PHE A 616 -11.59 -13.26 8.72
CA PHE A 616 -12.75 -14.06 9.09
C PHE A 616 -13.26 -13.73 10.51
N ARG A 617 -12.39 -13.62 11.47
CA ARG A 617 -12.76 -13.29 12.86
C ARG A 617 -13.50 -11.98 12.97
N MET A 618 -13.01 -10.96 12.24
CA MET A 618 -13.66 -9.66 12.20
C MET A 618 -14.98 -9.68 11.46
N ASN A 619 -15.12 -10.56 10.47
CA ASN A 619 -16.31 -10.70 9.65
C ASN A 619 -17.36 -11.64 10.26
N ALA A 620 -16.96 -12.62 11.09
CA ALA A 620 -17.85 -13.61 11.65
C ALA A 620 -19.05 -13.02 12.43
N PRO A 621 -18.89 -12.00 13.29
CA PRO A 621 -20.04 -11.39 13.95
C PRO A 621 -21.00 -10.68 12.99
N ALA A 622 -20.46 -10.07 11.91
CA ALA A 622 -21.26 -9.44 10.87
C ALA A 622 -22.05 -10.46 10.08
N LEU A 623 -21.40 -11.58 9.73
CA LEU A 623 -22.03 -12.68 9.03
C LEU A 623 -23.14 -13.33 9.90
N ALA A 624 -22.88 -13.51 11.19
CA ALA A 624 -23.88 -13.99 12.14
C ALA A 624 -25.10 -13.06 12.22
N PHE A 625 -24.85 -11.74 12.29
CA PHE A 625 -25.93 -10.75 12.30
C PHE A 625 -26.78 -10.80 11.01
N TRP A 626 -26.14 -10.75 9.84
CA TRP A 626 -26.87 -10.76 8.57
C TRP A 626 -27.59 -12.09 8.29
N SER A 627 -27.11 -13.19 8.85
CA SER A 627 -27.75 -14.50 8.72
C SER A 627 -28.96 -14.69 9.66
N THR A 628 -28.89 -14.10 10.86
CA THR A 628 -29.94 -14.26 11.88
C THR A 628 -30.88 -13.06 12.00
N LEU A 629 -30.40 -11.88 11.59
CA LEU A 629 -31.01 -10.57 11.79
C LEU A 629 -31.26 -10.23 13.27
N ASP A 630 -30.54 -10.88 14.19
CA ASP A 630 -30.65 -10.65 15.62
C ASP A 630 -29.81 -9.40 16.03
N PRO A 631 -30.47 -8.28 16.39
CA PRO A 631 -29.74 -7.05 16.74
C PRO A 631 -28.91 -7.18 18.01
N ARG A 632 -29.15 -8.18 18.85
CA ARG A 632 -28.33 -8.42 20.06
C ARG A 632 -26.87 -8.69 19.74
N LEU A 633 -26.58 -9.28 18.57
CA LEU A 633 -25.21 -9.52 18.07
C LEU A 633 -24.44 -8.23 17.82
N LEU A 634 -25.13 -7.13 17.49
CA LEU A 634 -24.48 -5.84 17.30
C LEU A 634 -23.86 -5.25 18.57
N ARG A 635 -24.23 -5.74 19.76
CA ARG A 635 -23.67 -5.29 21.03
C ARG A 635 -22.20 -5.63 21.21
N SER A 636 -21.69 -6.65 20.48
CA SER A 636 -20.29 -7.03 20.47
C SER A 636 -19.46 -6.32 19.40
N LEU A 637 -20.09 -5.55 18.54
CA LEU A 637 -19.46 -4.84 17.44
C LEU A 637 -19.41 -3.32 17.70
N PRO A 638 -18.38 -2.61 17.26
CA PRO A 638 -18.29 -1.15 17.36
C PRO A 638 -19.16 -0.49 16.28
N VAL A 639 -20.44 -0.88 16.20
CA VAL A 639 -21.39 -0.43 15.16
C VAL A 639 -22.35 0.61 15.72
N ARG A 640 -22.42 1.76 15.05
CA ARG A 640 -23.39 2.83 15.32
C ARG A 640 -24.49 2.88 14.26
N TRP A 641 -24.15 2.45 13.04
CA TRP A 641 -25.02 2.51 11.88
C TRP A 641 -25.05 1.16 11.14
N VAL A 642 -26.26 0.76 10.70
CA VAL A 642 -26.45 -0.38 9.80
C VAL A 642 -26.96 0.15 8.48
N TYR A 643 -26.20 -0.10 7.41
CA TYR A 643 -26.52 0.30 6.04
C TYR A 643 -27.03 -0.89 5.27
N GLU A 644 -28.33 -0.90 5.01
CA GLU A 644 -29.02 -1.99 4.30
C GLU A 644 -29.22 -1.63 2.83
N ARG A 645 -28.67 -2.46 1.96
CA ARG A 645 -28.69 -2.28 0.51
C ARG A 645 -29.50 -3.35 -0.22
N ARG A 646 -29.28 -4.61 0.11
CA ARG A 646 -29.82 -5.77 -0.65
C ARG A 646 -30.76 -6.66 0.14
N HIS A 647 -30.85 -6.49 1.45
CA HIS A 647 -31.70 -7.33 2.31
C HIS A 647 -32.82 -6.49 2.98
N PRO A 648 -33.97 -6.25 2.30
CA PRO A 648 -35.03 -5.38 2.85
C PRO A 648 -35.79 -6.02 4.02
N SER A 649 -35.14 -6.81 4.86
CA SER A 649 -35.77 -7.59 5.93
C SER A 649 -35.60 -7.01 7.34
N LEU A 650 -34.69 -6.03 7.51
CA LEU A 650 -34.53 -5.38 8.81
C LEU A 650 -35.78 -4.57 9.19
N ARG A 651 -36.18 -4.68 10.45
CA ARG A 651 -37.29 -3.92 11.01
C ARG A 651 -36.82 -3.01 12.15
N SER A 652 -37.44 -1.85 12.26
CA SER A 652 -37.25 -1.01 13.45
C SER A 652 -37.78 -1.71 14.68
N GLY A 653 -37.05 -1.66 15.78
CA GLY A 653 -37.35 -2.31 17.04
C GLY A 653 -36.11 -2.95 17.66
N ALA A 654 -36.21 -3.41 18.90
CA ALA A 654 -35.13 -4.16 19.59
C ALA A 654 -33.72 -3.52 19.49
N GLY A 655 -33.63 -2.18 19.54
CA GLY A 655 -32.35 -1.46 19.50
C GLY A 655 -31.92 -0.97 18.11
N LEU A 656 -32.71 -1.23 17.07
CA LEU A 656 -32.53 -0.66 15.73
C LEU A 656 -33.62 0.38 15.43
N LYS A 657 -33.21 1.59 15.07
CA LYS A 657 -34.15 2.67 14.65
C LYS A 657 -33.84 3.07 13.22
N LEU A 658 -34.83 3.02 12.34
CA LEU A 658 -34.70 3.55 10.99
C LEU A 658 -34.40 5.04 11.08
N ALA A 659 -33.22 5.44 10.67
CA ALA A 659 -32.80 6.86 10.65
C ALA A 659 -33.30 7.53 9.37
N PHE A 660 -33.20 6.86 8.25
CA PHE A 660 -33.75 7.34 6.97
C PHE A 660 -33.77 6.20 5.92
N GLN A 661 -34.53 6.48 4.86
CA GLN A 661 -34.55 5.71 3.65
C GLN A 661 -34.32 6.65 2.45
N GLU A 662 -33.49 6.21 1.50
CA GLU A 662 -33.30 6.84 0.21
C GLU A 662 -33.80 5.89 -0.88
N THR A 663 -34.49 6.43 -1.87
CA THR A 663 -35.01 5.67 -3.01
C THR A 663 -34.65 6.41 -4.29
N GLY A 664 -34.14 5.70 -5.27
CA GLY A 664 -33.70 6.29 -6.53
C GLY A 664 -33.34 5.21 -7.54
N GLU A 665 -32.59 5.63 -8.55
CA GLU A 665 -32.03 4.71 -9.53
C GLU A 665 -31.06 3.75 -8.80
N GLY A 666 -31.30 2.44 -8.95
CA GLY A 666 -30.60 1.39 -8.21
C GLY A 666 -31.36 0.89 -6.98
N GLY A 667 -32.61 1.31 -6.76
CA GLY A 667 -33.51 0.76 -5.73
C GLY A 667 -33.62 1.62 -4.47
N SER A 668 -33.68 0.98 -3.30
CA SER A 668 -33.84 1.63 -2.01
C SER A 668 -32.70 1.29 -1.06
N ARG A 669 -32.25 2.27 -0.28
CA ARG A 669 -31.25 2.13 0.79
C ARG A 669 -31.85 2.54 2.10
N ARG A 670 -31.73 1.69 3.13
CA ARG A 670 -32.21 1.98 4.46
C ARG A 670 -31.04 2.06 5.43
N VAL A 671 -31.02 3.08 6.24
CA VAL A 671 -29.99 3.28 7.24
C VAL A 671 -30.60 3.27 8.62
N PHE A 672 -30.12 2.38 9.47
CA PHE A 672 -30.60 2.24 10.85
C PHE A 672 -29.55 2.75 11.82
N ARG A 673 -29.99 3.41 12.88
CA ARG A 673 -29.15 3.73 14.03
C ARG A 673 -29.23 2.61 15.05
N VAL A 674 -28.08 2.20 15.58
CA VAL A 674 -27.98 1.22 16.65
C VAL A 674 -28.04 1.94 17.99
N ASP A 675 -29.09 1.66 18.77
CA ASP A 675 -29.32 2.21 20.10
C ASP A 675 -29.19 1.11 21.18
N LEU A 676 -28.12 0.31 21.09
CA LEU A 676 -27.82 -0.79 22.02
C LEU A 676 -26.59 -0.44 22.88
N LYS A 677 -26.60 -0.88 24.14
CA LYS A 677 -25.42 -0.77 25.00
C LYS A 677 -24.38 -1.80 24.53
N PRO A 678 -23.10 -1.39 24.33
CA PRO A 678 -22.04 -2.33 24.03
C PRO A 678 -21.92 -3.41 25.10
N LEU A 679 -21.61 -4.63 24.69
CA LEU A 679 -21.33 -5.76 25.57
C LEU A 679 -19.81 -5.93 25.69
N SER A 680 -19.32 -5.85 26.90
CA SER A 680 -17.90 -6.07 27.18
C SER A 680 -17.68 -7.53 27.58
N VAL A 681 -16.66 -8.16 27.01
CA VAL A 681 -16.25 -9.54 27.29
C VAL A 681 -14.87 -9.50 27.95
N GLY A 682 -14.78 -10.04 29.15
CA GLY A 682 -13.53 -10.10 29.91
C GLY A 682 -12.57 -11.18 29.39
N PRO A 683 -11.32 -11.17 29.86
CA PRO A 683 -10.32 -12.16 29.49
C PRO A 683 -10.74 -13.58 29.83
N LEU A 684 -10.22 -14.56 29.07
CA LEU A 684 -10.40 -15.97 29.37
C LEU A 684 -9.63 -16.32 30.65
N VAL A 685 -10.29 -17.03 31.58
CA VAL A 685 -9.71 -17.53 32.82
C VAL A 685 -9.84 -19.04 32.92
N GLU A 686 -8.87 -19.70 33.52
CA GLU A 686 -8.85 -21.16 33.68
C GLU A 686 -9.91 -21.72 34.64
N ALA A 687 -10.52 -20.85 35.44
CA ALA A 687 -11.53 -21.29 36.41
C ALA A 687 -12.77 -21.81 35.70
N THR A 688 -13.27 -22.94 36.15
CA THR A 688 -14.48 -23.58 35.61
C THR A 688 -15.74 -22.79 35.96
N SER A 689 -16.69 -22.78 35.04
CA SER A 689 -18.02 -22.21 35.24
C SER A 689 -18.89 -23.14 36.11
N PRO A 690 -19.80 -22.59 36.92
CA PRO A 690 -20.84 -23.40 37.59
C PRO A 690 -21.89 -23.96 36.62
N LEU A 691 -21.85 -23.50 35.35
CA LEU A 691 -22.71 -24.04 34.29
C LEU A 691 -21.91 -24.99 33.43
N GLN A 692 -22.56 -26.05 32.96
CA GLN A 692 -22.02 -27.05 32.05
C GLN A 692 -22.87 -27.15 30.80
N VAL A 693 -22.26 -27.45 29.68
CA VAL A 693 -22.94 -27.81 28.45
C VAL A 693 -23.29 -29.32 28.50
N VAL A 694 -24.55 -29.65 28.47
CA VAL A 694 -24.99 -31.07 28.50
C VAL A 694 -25.32 -31.62 27.12
N GLU A 695 -25.69 -30.76 26.15
CA GLU A 695 -26.01 -31.16 24.79
C GLU A 695 -25.71 -30.03 23.82
N ILE A 696 -25.22 -30.39 22.62
CA ILE A 696 -25.01 -29.50 21.53
C ILE A 696 -25.65 -30.10 20.28
N GLN A 697 -26.60 -29.40 19.72
CA GLN A 697 -27.18 -29.73 18.44
C GLN A 697 -26.58 -28.74 17.39
N ALA A 698 -25.59 -29.20 16.62
CA ALA A 698 -24.91 -28.48 15.56
C ALA A 698 -24.69 -29.39 14.36
N PRO A 699 -24.47 -28.89 13.13
CA PRO A 699 -24.13 -29.70 11.98
C PRO A 699 -22.78 -30.40 12.20
N GLY A 700 -22.62 -31.64 11.76
CA GLY A 700 -21.35 -32.38 11.78
C GLY A 700 -20.41 -31.93 10.66
N ASP A 701 -20.97 -31.48 9.54
CA ASP A 701 -20.28 -30.86 8.40
C ASP A 701 -21.06 -29.64 7.95
N ALA A 702 -20.33 -28.62 7.50
CA ALA A 702 -20.91 -27.39 7.05
C ALA A 702 -20.02 -26.70 6.03
N ARG A 703 -20.62 -25.93 5.16
CA ARG A 703 -19.91 -25.12 4.19
C ARG A 703 -19.16 -23.98 4.88
N SER A 704 -17.93 -23.73 4.44
CA SER A 704 -17.16 -22.59 4.92
C SER A 704 -17.88 -21.27 4.70
N GLN A 705 -17.62 -20.32 5.58
CA GLN A 705 -18.20 -18.97 5.56
C GLN A 705 -19.76 -18.95 5.61
N THR A 706 -20.38 -19.99 6.17
CA THR A 706 -21.81 -20.03 6.45
C THR A 706 -22.06 -19.87 7.95
N CYS A 707 -23.27 -19.46 8.30
CA CYS A 707 -23.72 -19.35 9.69
C CYS A 707 -24.84 -20.37 9.94
N HIS A 708 -24.67 -21.15 11.00
CA HIS A 708 -25.65 -22.13 11.47
C HIS A 708 -26.05 -21.81 12.89
N LEU A 709 -27.36 -21.99 13.22
CA LEU A 709 -27.82 -21.87 14.61
C LEU A 709 -27.60 -23.21 15.33
N ALA A 710 -26.71 -23.21 16.32
CA ALA A 710 -26.58 -24.33 17.22
C ALA A 710 -27.47 -24.17 18.44
N ARG A 711 -28.06 -25.27 18.90
CA ARG A 711 -28.78 -25.31 20.19
C ARG A 711 -27.85 -25.87 21.24
N VAL A 712 -27.54 -25.05 22.23
CA VAL A 712 -26.66 -25.39 23.34
C VAL A 712 -27.50 -25.51 24.62
N THR A 713 -27.57 -26.70 25.15
CA THR A 713 -28.28 -26.96 26.44
C THR A 713 -27.31 -26.76 27.59
N LEU A 714 -27.60 -25.78 28.42
CA LEU A 714 -26.84 -25.44 29.61
C LEU A 714 -27.52 -26.02 30.87
N GLU A 715 -26.75 -26.57 31.81
CA GLU A 715 -27.23 -27.06 33.10
C GLU A 715 -26.45 -26.39 34.25
N ASN A 716 -27.16 -25.97 35.29
CA ASN A 716 -26.51 -25.50 36.50
C ASN A 716 -26.08 -26.67 37.37
N THR A 717 -24.81 -27.04 37.38
CA THR A 717 -24.26 -28.16 38.13
C THR A 717 -23.86 -27.79 39.57
N SER A 718 -23.97 -26.51 39.95
CA SER A 718 -23.67 -26.07 41.31
C SER A 718 -24.84 -26.34 42.27
N SER A 719 -24.56 -26.32 43.56
CA SER A 719 -25.56 -26.43 44.63
C SER A 719 -26.37 -25.16 44.86
N SER A 720 -26.08 -24.07 44.20
CA SER A 720 -26.71 -22.75 44.35
C SER A 720 -27.37 -22.29 43.05
N ARG A 721 -28.35 -21.41 43.21
CA ARG A 721 -28.99 -20.78 42.03
C ARG A 721 -27.99 -19.90 41.32
N PHE A 722 -27.80 -20.14 39.99
CA PHE A 722 -27.03 -19.28 39.14
C PHE A 722 -27.95 -18.20 38.56
N SER A 723 -27.53 -16.94 38.64
CA SER A 723 -28.24 -15.83 37.97
C SER A 723 -27.26 -14.81 37.45
N GLY A 724 -27.44 -14.36 36.21
CA GLY A 724 -26.66 -13.32 35.57
C GLY A 724 -27.44 -12.66 34.44
N ARG A 725 -27.31 -11.34 34.35
CA ARG A 725 -27.86 -10.54 33.24
C ARG A 725 -26.74 -10.04 32.37
N ASP A 726 -27.03 -9.85 31.10
CA ASP A 726 -26.08 -9.35 30.11
C ASP A 726 -24.76 -10.19 30.09
N LEU A 727 -24.90 -11.50 30.26
CA LEU A 727 -23.77 -12.42 30.12
C LEU A 727 -23.43 -12.60 28.64
N ALA A 728 -22.17 -12.81 28.36
CA ALA A 728 -21.66 -13.10 27.02
C ALA A 728 -21.50 -14.62 26.85
N LEU A 729 -22.36 -15.25 26.06
CA LEU A 729 -22.16 -16.62 25.60
C LEU A 729 -21.47 -16.56 24.23
N PHE A 730 -20.36 -17.24 24.08
CA PHE A 730 -19.60 -17.27 22.82
C PHE A 730 -18.84 -18.58 22.66
N TRP A 731 -18.34 -18.78 21.45
CA TRP A 731 -17.51 -19.93 21.12
C TRP A 731 -16.15 -19.51 20.59
N VAL A 732 -15.19 -20.42 20.72
CA VAL A 732 -13.86 -20.35 20.11
C VAL A 732 -13.66 -21.59 19.23
N ALA A 733 -13.39 -21.41 17.94
CA ALA A 733 -13.11 -22.51 17.04
C ALA A 733 -11.59 -22.71 16.93
N ARG A 734 -11.14 -23.97 17.00
CA ARG A 734 -9.75 -24.36 16.80
C ARG A 734 -9.66 -25.40 15.70
N ARG A 735 -8.76 -25.23 14.76
CA ARG A 735 -8.52 -26.23 13.72
C ARG A 735 -7.77 -27.43 14.32
N ALA A 736 -8.23 -28.66 14.00
CA ALA A 736 -7.64 -29.90 14.52
C ALA A 736 -6.23 -30.17 13.95
N GLU A 737 -5.96 -29.72 12.73
CA GLU A 737 -4.72 -29.93 12.02
C GLU A 737 -4.03 -28.59 11.72
N GLY A 738 -2.77 -28.45 12.13
CA GLY A 738 -1.95 -27.29 11.79
C GLY A 738 -1.12 -26.77 12.95
N ALA A 739 0.09 -26.30 12.63
CA ALA A 739 1.07 -25.76 13.57
C ALA A 739 0.68 -24.38 14.15
N TYR A 740 -0.48 -23.85 13.79
CA TYR A 740 -0.94 -22.55 14.27
C TYR A 740 -1.97 -22.77 15.38
N GLU A 741 -1.51 -22.60 16.61
CA GLU A 741 -2.42 -22.24 17.69
C GLU A 741 -3.05 -20.91 17.28
N THR A 742 -4.30 -20.97 16.81
CA THR A 742 -5.09 -19.76 16.63
C THR A 742 -5.36 -19.19 18.02
N PRO A 743 -4.75 -18.05 18.38
CA PRO A 743 -4.98 -17.52 19.70
C PRO A 743 -6.42 -17.00 19.81
N GLU A 744 -7.08 -17.35 20.87
CA GLU A 744 -8.15 -16.75 21.70
C GLU A 744 -9.11 -15.66 21.18
N LEU A 745 -9.23 -15.38 19.87
CA LEU A 745 -9.87 -14.14 19.38
C LEU A 745 -11.19 -14.31 18.66
N GLU A 746 -11.70 -15.51 18.50
CA GLU A 746 -12.89 -15.76 17.69
C GLU A 746 -14.14 -15.77 18.55
N ARG A 747 -14.92 -14.70 18.46
CA ARG A 747 -16.10 -14.56 19.30
C ARG A 747 -17.27 -14.01 18.50
N VAL A 748 -18.17 -14.88 18.11
CA VAL A 748 -19.55 -14.44 17.90
C VAL A 748 -20.21 -14.45 19.27
N VAL A 749 -20.43 -13.29 19.83
CA VAL A 749 -20.91 -13.14 21.20
C VAL A 749 -22.40 -12.91 21.19
N MET A 750 -23.12 -13.79 21.87
CA MET A 750 -24.55 -13.69 22.10
C MET A 750 -24.80 -13.23 23.53
N PRO A 751 -25.46 -12.11 23.76
CA PRO A 751 -25.94 -11.71 25.06
C PRO A 751 -27.04 -12.63 25.58
N VAL A 752 -26.90 -13.12 26.79
CA VAL A 752 -27.87 -14.01 27.41
C VAL A 752 -28.18 -13.59 28.85
N ASP A 753 -29.44 -13.71 29.23
CA ASP A 753 -29.87 -13.58 30.62
C ASP A 753 -30.20 -14.97 31.13
N LEU A 754 -29.52 -15.41 32.17
CA LEU A 754 -29.67 -16.74 32.73
C LEU A 754 -30.12 -16.67 34.20
N ALA A 755 -31.07 -17.51 34.57
CA ALA A 755 -31.53 -17.68 35.95
C ALA A 755 -31.92 -19.14 36.15
N LEU A 756 -30.97 -19.97 36.63
CA LEU A 756 -31.13 -21.43 36.73
C LEU A 756 -30.99 -21.90 38.18
N ALA A 757 -31.97 -22.66 38.68
CA ALA A 757 -31.87 -23.40 39.92
C ALA A 757 -30.83 -24.53 39.79
N PRO A 758 -30.34 -25.09 40.88
CA PRO A 758 -29.49 -26.29 40.86
C PRO A 758 -30.12 -27.43 40.07
N GLY A 759 -29.38 -27.98 39.11
CA GLY A 759 -29.88 -29.06 38.20
C GLY A 759 -30.83 -28.56 37.08
N GLU A 760 -31.20 -27.31 37.05
CA GLU A 760 -32.09 -26.75 36.00
C GLU A 760 -31.33 -26.58 34.68
N ARG A 761 -32.06 -26.85 33.57
CA ARG A 761 -31.55 -26.79 32.20
C ARG A 761 -32.23 -25.69 31.42
N THR A 762 -31.50 -25.08 30.52
CA THR A 762 -32.01 -24.14 29.53
C THR A 762 -31.34 -24.34 28.17
N VAL A 763 -32.06 -24.05 27.10
CA VAL A 763 -31.55 -24.12 25.73
C VAL A 763 -31.29 -22.70 25.24
N VAL A 764 -30.08 -22.46 24.73
CA VAL A 764 -29.69 -21.21 24.12
C VAL A 764 -29.34 -21.48 22.65
N GLU A 765 -29.89 -20.66 21.75
CA GLU A 765 -29.51 -20.67 20.34
C GLU A 765 -28.32 -19.76 20.13
N LEU A 766 -27.23 -20.28 19.57
CA LEU A 766 -25.98 -19.60 19.35
C LEU A 766 -25.57 -19.72 17.88
N PRO A 767 -25.35 -18.60 17.16
CA PRO A 767 -24.87 -18.67 15.79
C PRO A 767 -23.41 -19.15 15.74
N LEU A 768 -23.17 -20.27 15.05
CA LEU A 768 -21.86 -20.79 14.72
C LEU A 768 -21.50 -20.35 13.30
N VAL A 769 -20.45 -19.61 13.15
CA VAL A 769 -19.90 -19.21 11.86
C VAL A 769 -18.74 -20.15 11.49
N ILE A 770 -18.82 -20.73 10.32
CA ILE A 770 -17.85 -21.72 9.85
C ILE A 770 -16.63 -20.99 9.26
N PRO A 771 -15.41 -21.30 9.70
CA PRO A 771 -14.20 -20.69 9.21
C PRO A 771 -13.97 -20.89 7.70
N PRO A 772 -13.19 -20.01 7.03
CA PRO A 772 -13.01 -20.04 5.58
C PRO A 772 -12.07 -21.14 5.08
N LEU A 773 -11.21 -21.68 5.94
CA LEU A 773 -10.26 -22.72 5.57
C LEU A 773 -10.87 -24.09 5.76
N ASP A 774 -10.61 -24.99 4.82
CA ASP A 774 -11.00 -26.39 4.94
C ASP A 774 -10.34 -27.05 6.14
N GLY A 775 -11.04 -27.93 6.78
CA GLY A 775 -10.53 -28.71 7.88
C GLY A 775 -11.52 -28.97 9.00
N THR A 776 -11.10 -29.77 9.96
CA THR A 776 -11.90 -30.09 11.14
C THR A 776 -11.69 -29.03 12.20
N TYR A 777 -12.79 -28.45 12.70
CA TYR A 777 -12.77 -27.45 13.75
C TYR A 777 -13.44 -27.94 15.02
N HIS A 778 -12.77 -27.73 16.16
CA HIS A 778 -13.31 -27.97 17.50
C HIS A 778 -13.82 -26.65 18.08
N TYR A 779 -15.09 -26.61 18.45
CA TYR A 779 -15.72 -25.46 19.08
C TYR A 779 -15.79 -25.64 20.59
N SER A 780 -15.15 -24.75 21.31
CA SER A 780 -15.26 -24.65 22.78
C SER A 780 -16.16 -23.48 23.14
N PHE A 781 -17.04 -23.66 24.12
CA PHE A 781 -18.00 -22.66 24.55
C PHE A 781 -17.55 -21.96 25.81
N TYR A 782 -17.87 -20.70 25.92
CA TYR A 782 -17.47 -19.84 27.04
C TYR A 782 -18.64 -18.97 27.48
N LEU A 783 -18.73 -18.76 28.77
CA LEU A 783 -19.66 -17.81 29.38
C LEU A 783 -18.88 -16.77 30.18
N GLY A 784 -19.16 -15.49 29.93
CA GLY A 784 -18.39 -14.43 30.60
C GLY A 784 -19.21 -13.16 30.84
N ASN A 785 -18.54 -12.22 31.45
CA ASN A 785 -18.97 -10.86 31.64
C ASN A 785 -17.79 -9.90 31.40
N ALA A 786 -17.91 -8.61 31.70
CA ALA A 786 -16.86 -7.63 31.52
C ALA A 786 -15.56 -7.93 32.34
N ARG A 787 -15.60 -8.78 33.37
CA ARG A 787 -14.44 -9.06 34.24
C ARG A 787 -13.69 -10.32 33.81
N ALA A 788 -14.42 -11.40 33.46
CA ALA A 788 -13.84 -12.69 33.17
C ALA A 788 -14.76 -13.52 32.27
N SER A 789 -14.18 -14.44 31.53
CA SER A 789 -14.90 -15.45 30.74
C SER A 789 -14.38 -16.84 31.07
N HIS A 790 -15.31 -17.75 31.39
CA HIS A 790 -15.03 -19.10 31.85
C HIS A 790 -15.39 -20.11 30.76
N ARG A 791 -14.56 -21.11 30.59
CA ARG A 791 -14.89 -22.22 29.70
C ARG A 791 -16.04 -23.03 30.28
N LEU A 792 -16.98 -23.39 29.44
CA LEU A 792 -18.03 -24.31 29.78
C LEU A 792 -17.57 -25.75 29.46
N GLU A 793 -17.59 -26.61 30.49
CA GLU A 793 -17.35 -28.03 30.27
C GLU A 793 -18.53 -28.67 29.54
N GLY A 794 -18.29 -29.65 28.67
CA GLY A 794 -19.34 -30.31 27.93
C GLY A 794 -18.83 -31.21 26.81
N PRO A 795 -19.75 -31.75 26.01
CA PRO A 795 -19.41 -32.61 24.87
C PRO A 795 -18.61 -31.82 23.82
N ASP A 796 -17.78 -32.55 23.09
CA ASP A 796 -17.03 -31.98 21.98
C ASP A 796 -17.97 -31.59 20.82
N CYS A 797 -17.85 -30.34 20.36
CA CYS A 797 -18.51 -29.86 19.15
C CYS A 797 -17.47 -29.78 18.03
N THR A 798 -17.56 -30.74 17.12
CA THR A 798 -16.61 -30.82 16.00
C THR A 798 -17.37 -30.64 14.69
N ILE A 799 -16.92 -29.71 13.85
CA ILE A 799 -17.52 -29.41 12.55
C ILE A 799 -16.45 -29.53 11.47
N LEU A 800 -16.75 -30.27 10.42
CA LEU A 800 -15.91 -30.32 9.23
C LEU A 800 -16.29 -29.15 8.32
N ALA A 801 -15.37 -28.18 8.20
CA ALA A 801 -15.51 -27.09 7.26
C ALA A 801 -15.03 -27.53 5.87
N ASP A 802 -15.88 -27.39 4.89
CA ASP A 802 -15.58 -27.70 3.50
C ASP A 802 -15.71 -26.40 2.66
N ALA A 803 -14.58 -25.76 2.45
CA ALA A 803 -14.49 -24.47 1.72
C ALA A 803 -14.44 -24.65 0.20
N GLY A 804 -14.77 -25.80 -0.30
CA GLY A 804 -14.57 -26.15 -1.69
C GLY A 804 -13.42 -27.12 -1.91
N ALA A 805 -12.98 -27.85 -0.86
CA ALA A 805 -12.07 -28.98 -1.01
C ALA A 805 -12.58 -29.97 -2.05
N ARG A 806 -13.90 -30.07 -2.20
CA ARG A 806 -14.52 -30.86 -3.25
C ARG A 806 -14.31 -30.24 -4.63
N VAL A 807 -14.35 -28.93 -4.75
CA VAL A 807 -14.05 -28.21 -6.01
C VAL A 807 -12.56 -28.29 -6.32
N ALA A 808 -11.71 -28.11 -5.30
CA ALA A 808 -10.26 -28.25 -5.42
C ALA A 808 -9.82 -29.70 -5.71
N ALA A 809 -10.59 -30.68 -5.28
CA ALA A 809 -10.36 -32.10 -5.59
C ALA A 809 -10.79 -32.49 -7.01
N LEU A 810 -11.55 -31.65 -7.71
CA LEU A 810 -11.89 -31.89 -9.10
C LEU A 810 -10.63 -32.02 -9.95
N ARG A 811 -10.68 -32.90 -10.91
CA ARG A 811 -9.62 -33.09 -11.89
C ARG A 811 -10.12 -32.72 -13.28
N LEU A 812 -9.39 -31.88 -13.95
CA LEU A 812 -9.55 -31.63 -15.37
C LEU A 812 -8.86 -32.79 -16.10
N CYS A 813 -9.68 -33.68 -16.67
CA CYS A 813 -9.16 -34.88 -17.34
C CYS A 813 -8.75 -34.60 -18.78
N GLU A 814 -9.53 -33.73 -19.45
CA GLU A 814 -9.32 -33.42 -20.87
C GLU A 814 -9.88 -32.02 -21.15
N MET A 815 -9.20 -31.31 -22.02
CA MET A 815 -9.68 -30.03 -22.52
C MET A 815 -9.34 -29.90 -24.00
N THR A 816 -10.34 -29.65 -24.82
CA THR A 816 -10.18 -29.47 -26.26
C THR A 816 -10.75 -28.12 -26.67
N LEU A 817 -10.05 -27.45 -27.58
CA LEU A 817 -10.48 -26.17 -28.15
C LEU A 817 -10.82 -26.37 -29.62
N ARG A 818 -12.05 -26.02 -29.98
CA ARG A 818 -12.50 -26.07 -31.38
C ARG A 818 -13.37 -24.85 -31.66
N GLU A 819 -13.01 -24.09 -32.73
CA GLU A 819 -13.84 -23.01 -33.26
C GLU A 819 -14.39 -22.01 -32.23
N GLY A 820 -13.58 -21.62 -31.24
CA GLY A 820 -13.97 -20.68 -30.20
C GLY A 820 -14.79 -21.32 -29.04
N LEU A 821 -14.88 -22.63 -28.99
CA LEU A 821 -15.46 -23.38 -27.88
C LEU A 821 -14.40 -24.23 -27.18
N ALA A 822 -14.35 -24.14 -25.86
CA ALA A 822 -13.59 -25.04 -25.01
C ALA A 822 -14.51 -26.14 -24.49
N GLU A 823 -14.14 -27.39 -24.69
CA GLU A 823 -14.82 -28.54 -24.13
C GLU A 823 -13.92 -29.16 -23.07
N ALA A 824 -14.34 -29.08 -21.79
CA ALA A 824 -13.59 -29.55 -20.63
C ALA A 824 -14.27 -30.75 -19.97
N VAL A 825 -13.54 -31.83 -19.77
CA VAL A 825 -14.01 -33.01 -19.06
C VAL A 825 -13.52 -32.99 -17.62
N LEU A 826 -14.44 -32.79 -16.69
CA LEU A 826 -14.17 -32.79 -15.25
C LEU A 826 -14.49 -34.14 -14.63
N LYS A 827 -13.66 -34.57 -13.68
CA LYS A 827 -13.89 -35.74 -12.84
C LYS A 827 -13.98 -35.35 -11.38
N ASN A 828 -15.05 -35.79 -10.74
CA ASN A 828 -15.18 -35.74 -9.29
C ASN A 828 -14.56 -37.02 -8.69
N PRO A 829 -13.38 -36.97 -8.06
CA PRO A 829 -12.78 -38.15 -7.45
C PRO A 829 -13.37 -38.54 -6.10
N SER A 830 -14.22 -37.69 -5.52
CA SER A 830 -14.83 -37.95 -4.21
C SER A 830 -15.97 -38.96 -4.26
N ASP A 831 -16.24 -39.56 -3.14
CA ASP A 831 -17.35 -40.53 -2.92
C ASP A 831 -18.73 -39.85 -2.74
N ARG A 832 -18.76 -38.52 -2.81
CA ARG A 832 -19.96 -37.69 -2.65
C ARG A 832 -20.24 -36.85 -3.91
N PRO A 833 -21.51 -36.58 -4.24
CA PRO A 833 -21.85 -35.72 -5.35
C PRO A 833 -21.44 -34.28 -5.06
N LEU A 834 -20.98 -33.57 -6.10
CA LEU A 834 -20.68 -32.15 -6.08
C LEU A 834 -21.77 -31.38 -6.82
N VAL A 835 -22.35 -30.39 -6.20
CA VAL A 835 -23.29 -29.46 -6.85
C VAL A 835 -22.74 -28.07 -6.69
N LEU A 836 -22.54 -27.36 -7.81
CA LEU A 836 -22.10 -25.97 -7.90
C LEU A 836 -23.28 -25.21 -8.49
N GLU A 837 -23.98 -24.46 -7.66
CA GLU A 837 -25.05 -23.57 -8.09
C GLU A 837 -24.50 -22.17 -8.38
N GLU A 838 -24.88 -21.61 -9.52
CA GLU A 838 -24.49 -20.28 -9.97
C GLU A 838 -22.97 -20.02 -9.94
N GLY A 839 -22.14 -21.03 -10.22
CA GLY A 839 -20.70 -20.86 -10.35
C GLY A 839 -20.34 -20.13 -11.64
N LEU A 840 -19.19 -19.43 -11.63
CA LEU A 840 -18.60 -18.84 -12.81
C LEU A 840 -17.47 -19.73 -13.33
N LEU A 841 -17.46 -19.97 -14.63
CA LEU A 841 -16.48 -20.78 -15.34
C LEU A 841 -15.78 -19.94 -16.39
N ALA A 842 -14.47 -20.12 -16.51
CA ALA A 842 -13.68 -19.53 -17.59
C ALA A 842 -12.55 -20.45 -18.02
N SER A 843 -12.22 -20.47 -19.30
CA SER A 843 -10.95 -21.02 -19.78
C SER A 843 -9.86 -19.94 -19.70
N VAL A 844 -8.68 -20.31 -19.22
CA VAL A 844 -7.55 -19.40 -19.04
C VAL A 844 -6.34 -19.99 -19.74
N ALA A 845 -5.69 -19.21 -20.60
CA ALA A 845 -4.48 -19.62 -21.29
C ALA A 845 -3.25 -19.04 -20.62
N PHE A 846 -2.25 -19.88 -20.38
CA PHE A 846 -0.94 -19.49 -19.83
C PHE A 846 0.15 -19.76 -20.87
N TRP A 847 0.96 -18.77 -21.18
CA TRP A 847 2.09 -18.95 -22.08
C TRP A 847 3.19 -19.76 -21.36
N GLU A 848 3.86 -20.65 -22.09
CA GLU A 848 5.02 -21.38 -21.59
C GLU A 848 6.10 -20.42 -21.04
N GLY A 849 6.38 -20.51 -19.74
CA GLY A 849 7.38 -19.71 -19.06
C GLY A 849 6.95 -18.31 -18.58
N SER A 850 5.70 -17.89 -18.80
CA SER A 850 5.15 -16.70 -18.18
C SER A 850 4.05 -17.06 -17.18
N HIS A 851 4.15 -16.57 -15.99
CA HIS A 851 3.12 -16.75 -14.95
C HIS A 851 2.12 -15.62 -14.86
N TYR A 852 2.34 -14.57 -15.61
CA TYR A 852 1.20 -13.74 -15.97
C TYR A 852 0.49 -14.47 -17.10
N ALA A 853 -0.60 -15.13 -16.74
CA ALA A 853 -1.67 -15.15 -17.67
C ALA A 853 -1.83 -13.69 -18.13
N ASP A 854 -1.41 -13.34 -19.30
CA ASP A 854 -2.20 -12.43 -20.05
C ASP A 854 -3.57 -13.07 -19.97
N ARG A 855 -4.47 -12.49 -19.15
CA ARG A 855 -5.85 -12.93 -19.04
C ARG A 855 -6.49 -12.62 -20.38
N LEU A 856 -6.16 -13.46 -21.32
CA LEU A 856 -6.70 -13.39 -22.67
C LEU A 856 -8.17 -13.75 -22.53
N GLY A 857 -9.00 -12.70 -22.51
CA GLY A 857 -10.44 -12.75 -22.58
C GLY A 857 -11.08 -13.80 -21.67
N THR A 858 -11.20 -13.54 -20.38
CA THR A 858 -12.04 -14.34 -19.49
C THR A 858 -13.49 -14.07 -19.83
N ASN A 859 -14.04 -14.82 -20.75
CA ASN A 859 -15.49 -14.92 -20.89
C ASN A 859 -16.00 -15.77 -19.75
N LEU A 860 -16.34 -15.12 -18.63
CA LEU A 860 -16.97 -15.77 -17.49
C LEU A 860 -18.39 -16.20 -17.88
N VAL A 861 -18.65 -17.48 -17.78
CA VAL A 861 -19.96 -18.09 -18.03
C VAL A 861 -20.56 -18.54 -16.73
N SER A 862 -21.80 -18.14 -16.46
CA SER A 862 -22.55 -18.70 -15.32
C SER A 862 -22.96 -20.14 -15.65
N ALA A 863 -22.62 -21.07 -14.76
CA ALA A 863 -22.95 -22.47 -14.94
C ALA A 863 -23.41 -23.13 -13.64
N ASN A 864 -24.40 -23.95 -13.75
CA ASN A 864 -24.79 -24.93 -12.71
C ASN A 864 -24.10 -26.23 -13.04
N LEU A 865 -23.23 -26.71 -12.15
CA LEU A 865 -22.50 -27.96 -12.33
C LEU A 865 -22.92 -28.98 -11.29
N ALA A 866 -23.44 -30.09 -11.75
CA ALA A 866 -23.76 -31.26 -10.89
C ALA A 866 -22.89 -32.44 -11.35
N LEU A 867 -22.02 -32.93 -10.48
CA LEU A 867 -21.15 -34.09 -10.69
C LEU A 867 -21.50 -35.17 -9.69
N PRO A 868 -21.90 -36.35 -10.14
CA PRO A 868 -22.16 -37.47 -9.23
C PRO A 868 -20.86 -37.93 -8.54
N ALA A 869 -20.99 -38.65 -7.44
CA ALA A 869 -19.84 -39.27 -6.77
C ALA A 869 -19.04 -40.12 -7.75
N SER A 870 -17.72 -39.96 -7.78
CA SER A 870 -16.78 -40.59 -8.71
C SER A 870 -17.11 -40.38 -10.20
N GLY A 871 -18.01 -39.45 -10.52
CA GLY A 871 -18.55 -39.22 -11.86
C GLY A 871 -17.69 -38.21 -12.69
N LYS A 872 -18.06 -38.16 -13.96
CA LYS A 872 -17.50 -37.21 -14.92
C LYS A 872 -18.60 -36.34 -15.52
N ALA A 873 -18.26 -35.10 -15.89
CA ALA A 873 -19.14 -34.24 -16.69
C ALA A 873 -18.30 -33.49 -17.73
N THR A 874 -18.93 -33.27 -18.86
CA THR A 874 -18.36 -32.47 -19.95
C THR A 874 -18.98 -31.08 -19.92
N LEU A 875 -18.17 -30.08 -19.87
CA LEU A 875 -18.54 -28.67 -19.91
C LEU A 875 -18.18 -28.06 -21.25
N ARG A 876 -19.07 -27.24 -21.77
CA ARG A 876 -18.82 -26.42 -22.97
C ARG A 876 -18.86 -24.96 -22.57
N LEU A 877 -17.79 -24.26 -22.82
CA LEU A 877 -17.66 -22.83 -22.52
C LEU A 877 -16.97 -22.10 -23.68
N PRO A 878 -17.21 -20.79 -23.82
CA PRO A 878 -16.45 -20.02 -24.77
C PRO A 878 -14.96 -20.13 -24.50
N GLY A 879 -14.21 -20.64 -25.49
CA GLY A 879 -12.75 -20.73 -25.42
C GLY A 879 -12.13 -19.58 -26.17
N VAL A 880 -11.18 -18.89 -25.58
CA VAL A 880 -10.42 -17.86 -26.26
C VAL A 880 -9.05 -18.43 -26.60
N LEU A 881 -8.78 -18.56 -27.88
CA LEU A 881 -7.44 -18.88 -28.36
C LEU A 881 -6.58 -17.60 -28.29
N PRO A 882 -5.36 -17.71 -27.77
CA PRO A 882 -4.42 -16.61 -27.84
C PRO A 882 -4.17 -16.16 -29.28
N ALA A 883 -4.11 -14.86 -29.50
CA ALA A 883 -3.83 -14.31 -30.84
C ALA A 883 -2.36 -14.45 -31.28
N ILE A 884 -1.48 -14.77 -30.34
CA ILE A 884 -0.04 -14.90 -30.58
C ILE A 884 0.28 -16.40 -30.69
N PRO A 885 0.90 -16.87 -31.79
CA PRO A 885 1.34 -18.25 -31.91
C PRO A 885 2.32 -18.63 -30.78
N GLY A 886 2.13 -19.79 -30.22
CA GLY A 886 2.99 -20.28 -29.14
C GLY A 886 2.42 -21.48 -28.41
N ARG A 887 3.15 -21.96 -27.41
CA ARG A 887 2.72 -23.06 -26.54
C ARG A 887 2.05 -22.53 -25.29
N TYR A 888 0.84 -22.96 -25.02
CA TYR A 888 0.03 -22.49 -23.92
C TYR A 888 -0.47 -23.65 -23.08
N ARG A 889 -0.51 -23.48 -21.76
CA ARG A 889 -1.27 -24.37 -20.90
C ARG A 889 -2.69 -23.78 -20.77
N MET A 890 -3.70 -24.59 -21.04
CA MET A 890 -5.10 -24.19 -20.96
C MET A 890 -5.71 -24.69 -19.67
N ASP A 891 -5.92 -23.80 -18.74
CA ASP A 891 -6.49 -24.10 -17.43
C ASP A 891 -7.99 -23.76 -17.39
N LEU A 892 -8.70 -24.38 -16.47
CA LEU A 892 -10.12 -24.10 -16.21
C LEU A 892 -10.24 -23.40 -14.85
N LEU A 893 -10.71 -22.17 -14.86
CA LEU A 893 -11.05 -21.41 -13.64
C LEU A 893 -12.49 -21.76 -13.26
N LEU A 894 -12.67 -22.25 -12.04
CA LEU A 894 -13.95 -22.46 -11.40
C LEU A 894 -14.08 -21.47 -10.26
N ALA A 895 -15.02 -20.54 -10.37
CA ALA A 895 -15.32 -19.60 -9.31
C ALA A 895 -16.73 -19.89 -8.76
N PRO A 896 -16.85 -20.64 -7.65
CA PRO A 896 -18.13 -20.85 -7.02
C PRO A 896 -18.70 -19.51 -6.55
N ARG A 897 -20.04 -19.39 -6.51
CA ARG A 897 -20.70 -18.17 -6.00
C ARG A 897 -20.25 -17.80 -4.60
N GLU A 898 -19.98 -18.80 -3.82
CA GLU A 898 -19.48 -18.72 -2.46
C GLU A 898 -18.25 -19.63 -2.33
N GLY A 899 -17.09 -19.07 -2.01
CA GLY A 899 -15.83 -19.79 -1.88
C GLY A 899 -14.72 -19.25 -2.79
N ARG A 900 -13.52 -19.82 -2.68
CA ARG A 900 -12.37 -19.37 -3.47
C ARG A 900 -12.45 -19.90 -4.90
N PRO A 901 -12.04 -19.09 -5.88
CA PRO A 901 -11.80 -19.59 -7.22
C PRO A 901 -10.72 -20.69 -7.21
N VAL A 902 -10.96 -21.75 -7.92
CA VAL A 902 -10.03 -22.87 -8.09
C VAL A 902 -9.60 -22.93 -9.54
N LEU A 903 -8.29 -22.97 -9.75
CA LEU A 903 -7.68 -23.15 -11.05
C LEU A 903 -7.34 -24.63 -11.23
N LEU A 904 -7.99 -25.28 -12.17
CA LEU A 904 -7.69 -26.67 -12.53
C LEU A 904 -6.69 -26.66 -13.69
N GLU A 905 -5.52 -27.22 -13.47
CA GLU A 905 -4.47 -27.31 -14.48
C GLU A 905 -4.91 -28.20 -15.64
N GLY A 906 -4.80 -27.68 -16.84
CA GLY A 906 -5.16 -28.35 -18.07
C GLY A 906 -3.95 -28.72 -18.95
N PRO A 907 -4.23 -29.24 -20.16
CA PRO A 907 -3.19 -29.67 -21.09
C PRO A 907 -2.45 -28.50 -21.72
N GLU A 908 -1.25 -28.75 -22.18
CA GLU A 908 -0.51 -27.86 -23.06
C GLU A 908 -1.04 -27.95 -24.49
N VAL A 909 -1.24 -26.79 -25.10
CA VAL A 909 -1.79 -26.65 -26.47
C VAL A 909 -0.89 -25.73 -27.29
N ASP A 910 -0.50 -26.18 -28.47
CA ASP A 910 0.23 -25.36 -29.43
C ASP A 910 -0.77 -24.54 -30.26
N VAL A 911 -0.73 -23.20 -30.11
CA VAL A 911 -1.47 -22.26 -30.95
C VAL A 911 -0.58 -21.90 -32.14
N ARG A 912 -1.03 -22.20 -33.35
CA ARG A 912 -0.32 -21.97 -34.62
C ARG A 912 -0.74 -20.68 -35.28
#